data_1a92d092a50a7ae1a7f20b6490118ac6
#
_entry.id   1a92d092a50a7ae1a7f20b6490118ac6
#
_cell.length_a   1.000
_cell.length_b   1.000
_cell.length_c   1.000
_cell.angle_alpha   90.00
_cell.angle_beta   90.00
_cell.angle_gamma   90.00
#
_symmetry.space_group_name_H-M   'P 1'
#
loop_
_entity.id
_entity.type
_entity.pdbx_description
1 polymer ?
#
loop_
_entity_poly.entity_id
_entity_poly.type
_entity_poly.pdbx_seq_one_letter_code
_entity_poly.pdbx_strand_id
1 'polypeptide(L)'
;MRHLGDRQGGARTTQALAAAAAGGLLALSAATGAQAQPAQRPAQGTVIDHDVRFQVLTPTLVRMEYAKDGRFEDRPTVNAVQRDFSPPAYTARVENGYRVIRTSGLTLRYRLGSGPFTQDNTEVRLTAGDQLVTGHPQFGESTSTCTFGAVCDTEYGTMSGGAKYTSPGQSTKAYGRGVTAGYEQAGAASAVRVRNVPADGRYTLRLRYSNAKASDGRTTDRTLSVEAGGRRQQVTMKPSGDWEKYQVSEPITVELKHGIDDITVAMRDGDTGKVNIDAFALTRSAEAAFPTPATKGETSNLGGWTRGLDNTPSAPYQLNDGVLSRDGWYLLDDSATALSNGDGQQPTPRRERPESAYQDGYLFGYGHDYKQGLRDLQSLTGPAPLLPRWAFGLWFSRWHAYSAGDYKELLAQFRSHKAPLDALVVDTDYKGSGWWNGWTGWNKDLFPDPDAFMKWAKDNGLPVVLNTHPSIDASDPAFPRAMRTANGQLSKTPCNSGADCYGFDWSDPNQAKAFFDLHKPYDAQGVRLWWNDWCCDASLATGRGITPDTLINQLYAAHTAEATGLRGFAFSRIGASYQRLGGGYPSGPWADHRSTMHFTGDSSPTWETLAFAAGINASEGNIGLPYVSHDIGSFHGEETDKNPELYARWMQLGAFSPIDRIHSGGKASLPWEFGGEAGEAGEKFDRLRGALTPYFYSLARESTRTGLPMARPLYLNYPEQKAAYEHSTQYTLGDDVLVAPVTEPGGKSTLWVPPGTWTDYFTGKTYTGPKSVHVTTPLDEMPVLIRSGGILPQQDYKDYDAKSPMDHVTLTVGSSGHSSFPLYEDAGDGMQYSRGEHATTTIRTAGDTLTVSPQQGTYPDRVTSRSWTLSYVNAERPRSVTVNGKPVKWTYDSAKRTLTVKTAQLPTDQRTLIKTRR
;
A
#
# COMPACT_ATOMS: atom_id res chain seq x y z
N MET A 1 23.58 35.08 -54.39
CA MET A 1 23.59 34.51 -55.78
C MET A 1 22.41 33.55 -55.83
N ARG A 2 21.30 33.98 -56.50
CA ARG A 2 20.80 33.49 -57.76
C ARG A 2 20.45 32.00 -57.72
N HIS A 3 19.31 31.46 -58.09
CA HIS A 3 18.06 31.90 -58.79
C HIS A 3 17.15 30.65 -58.69
N LEU A 4 15.87 30.84 -58.35
CA LEU A 4 14.68 30.84 -59.24
C LEU A 4 14.23 29.54 -59.84
N GLY A 5 12.97 29.22 -59.66
CA GLY A 5 12.01 28.78 -60.63
C GLY A 5 11.05 27.68 -60.08
N ASP A 6 9.88 28.01 -59.67
CA ASP A 6 8.60 28.39 -60.28
C ASP A 6 7.82 27.22 -60.94
N ARG A 7 6.59 27.02 -60.46
CA ARG A 7 5.25 26.94 -61.11
C ARG A 7 4.32 25.94 -60.39
N GLN A 8 3.30 26.41 -59.78
CA GLN A 8 1.88 26.64 -60.11
C GLN A 8 1.06 25.37 -60.14
N GLY A 9 -0.09 25.26 -59.58
CA GLY A 9 -1.25 26.01 -59.26
C GLY A 9 -2.27 25.10 -58.62
N GLY A 10 -3.29 25.41 -57.94
CA GLY A 10 -4.28 26.45 -57.92
C GLY A 10 -5.42 25.97 -57.02
N ALA A 11 -5.78 26.69 -56.14
CA ALA A 11 -6.82 27.71 -55.87
C ALA A 11 -8.24 27.16 -55.51
N ARG A 12 -8.74 27.61 -54.39
CA ARG A 12 -9.92 28.52 -54.14
C ARG A 12 -10.29 28.46 -52.66
N THR A 13 -9.97 29.48 -51.90
CA THR A 13 -10.62 30.71 -51.40
C THR A 13 -12.08 30.60 -50.99
N THR A 14 -12.36 31.01 -49.76
CA THR A 14 -13.22 32.16 -49.46
C THR A 14 -12.93 32.78 -48.09
N GLN A 15 -12.77 34.11 -48.08
CA GLN A 15 -12.59 35.06 -46.97
C GLN A 15 -13.94 35.54 -46.44
N ALA A 16 -13.93 36.07 -45.19
CA ALA A 16 -14.66 37.30 -44.82
C ALA A 16 -14.17 37.77 -43.46
N LEU A 17 -13.39 38.75 -43.40
CA LEU A 17 -13.48 40.19 -43.16
C LEU A 17 -13.93 40.60 -41.76
N ALA A 18 -12.99 41.30 -41.11
CA ALA A 18 -13.16 42.10 -39.90
C ALA A 18 -13.65 43.51 -40.25
N ALA A 19 -14.40 44.13 -39.34
CA ALA A 19 -14.53 45.57 -39.28
C ALA A 19 -14.69 46.05 -37.82
N ALA A 20 -13.82 46.95 -37.43
CA ALA A 20 -13.92 47.70 -36.18
C ALA A 20 -14.67 49.03 -36.42
N ALA A 21 -15.41 49.44 -35.40
CA ALA A 21 -15.76 50.89 -35.22
C ALA A 21 -16.07 51.16 -33.74
N ALA A 22 -15.44 52.23 -33.27
CA ALA A 22 -15.55 52.77 -31.93
C ALA A 22 -16.73 53.75 -31.79
N GLY A 23 -17.21 53.92 -30.53
CA GLY A 23 -17.83 55.15 -30.10
C GLY A 23 -19.03 55.04 -29.15
N GLY A 24 -18.93 55.66 -27.96
CA GLY A 24 -20.03 56.24 -27.24
C GLY A 24 -20.37 55.66 -25.87
N LEU A 25 -19.88 56.32 -24.81
CA LEU A 25 -20.39 56.23 -23.44
C LEU A 25 -21.87 56.60 -23.33
N LEU A 26 -22.61 55.75 -22.62
CA LEU A 26 -23.81 56.19 -21.84
C LEU A 26 -24.03 55.18 -20.71
N ALA A 27 -23.85 55.65 -19.48
CA ALA A 27 -24.13 54.88 -18.28
C ALA A 27 -25.65 54.74 -18.07
N LEU A 28 -26.13 53.49 -17.96
CA LEU A 28 -27.41 53.19 -17.37
C LEU A 28 -27.23 52.03 -16.40
N SER A 29 -27.47 52.33 -15.14
CA SER A 29 -27.58 51.34 -14.06
C SER A 29 -28.71 50.37 -14.34
N ALA A 30 -28.40 49.12 -14.59
CA ALA A 30 -29.40 48.03 -14.61
C ALA A 30 -29.05 47.02 -13.53
N ALA A 31 -30.01 46.79 -12.68
CA ALA A 31 -29.96 45.76 -11.64
C ALA A 31 -29.71 44.39 -12.26
N THR A 32 -28.64 43.74 -11.82
CA THR A 32 -28.32 42.36 -12.19
C THR A 32 -29.26 41.41 -11.50
N GLY A 33 -30.32 41.06 -12.19
CA GLY A 33 -31.11 39.87 -11.86
C GLY A 33 -30.20 38.62 -12.02
N ALA A 34 -30.06 37.87 -10.98
CA ALA A 34 -29.39 36.56 -11.01
C ALA A 34 -30.15 35.69 -12.03
N GLN A 35 -29.56 35.47 -13.19
CA GLN A 35 -30.03 34.42 -14.10
C GLN A 35 -29.84 33.08 -13.42
N ALA A 36 -30.95 32.41 -13.10
CA ALA A 36 -30.95 31.01 -12.72
C ALA A 36 -30.29 30.21 -13.87
N GLN A 37 -29.18 29.54 -13.59
CA GLN A 37 -28.63 28.57 -14.52
C GLN A 37 -29.71 27.55 -14.86
N PRO A 38 -29.89 27.16 -16.14
CA PRO A 38 -30.81 26.11 -16.49
C PRO A 38 -30.48 24.85 -15.72
N ALA A 39 -31.47 24.24 -15.07
CA ALA A 39 -31.30 22.96 -14.35
C ALA A 39 -30.70 21.94 -15.32
N GLN A 40 -29.46 21.55 -15.09
CA GLN A 40 -28.83 20.46 -15.83
C GLN A 40 -29.70 19.21 -15.60
N ARG A 41 -30.06 18.51 -16.68
CA ARG A 41 -30.70 17.20 -16.55
C ARG A 41 -29.76 16.29 -15.73
N PRO A 42 -30.26 15.57 -14.72
CA PRO A 42 -29.46 14.66 -13.96
C PRO A 42 -28.69 13.72 -14.90
N ALA A 43 -27.39 13.53 -14.68
CA ALA A 43 -26.61 12.58 -15.44
C ALA A 43 -27.25 11.18 -15.36
N GLN A 44 -27.14 10.42 -16.42
CA GLN A 44 -27.66 9.06 -16.47
C GLN A 44 -27.08 8.27 -15.28
N GLY A 45 -27.89 7.55 -14.51
CA GLY A 45 -27.46 6.85 -13.28
C GLY A 45 -27.67 7.64 -11.98
N THR A 46 -28.13 8.88 -12.04
CA THR A 46 -28.32 9.74 -10.88
C THR A 46 -29.79 9.79 -10.43
N VAL A 47 -30.01 9.65 -9.13
CA VAL A 47 -31.29 9.78 -8.46
C VAL A 47 -31.19 10.87 -7.39
N ILE A 48 -32.06 11.87 -7.42
CA ILE A 48 -32.06 13.00 -6.48
C ILE A 48 -33.40 13.06 -5.76
N ASP A 49 -33.37 13.13 -4.44
CA ASP A 49 -34.52 13.32 -3.57
C ASP A 49 -34.19 14.48 -2.60
N HIS A 50 -34.55 15.71 -3.02
CA HIS A 50 -34.29 16.96 -2.29
C HIS A 50 -32.80 17.17 -1.93
N ASP A 51 -32.40 16.82 -0.72
CA ASP A 51 -31.08 17.02 -0.13
C ASP A 51 -30.18 15.77 -0.20
N VAL A 52 -30.66 14.68 -0.81
CA VAL A 52 -29.86 13.48 -1.06
C VAL A 52 -29.72 13.20 -2.55
N ARG A 53 -28.54 12.71 -2.89
CA ARG A 53 -28.20 12.24 -4.23
C ARG A 53 -27.60 10.84 -4.16
N PHE A 54 -28.06 9.97 -5.07
CA PHE A 54 -27.46 8.66 -5.30
C PHE A 54 -26.96 8.60 -6.74
N GLN A 55 -25.76 8.05 -6.93
CA GLN A 55 -25.20 7.79 -8.26
C GLN A 55 -24.83 6.31 -8.33
N VAL A 56 -25.50 5.57 -9.23
CA VAL A 56 -25.18 4.14 -9.45
C VAL A 56 -24.03 4.08 -10.43
N LEU A 57 -22.84 3.73 -9.94
CA LEU A 57 -21.58 3.75 -10.70
C LEU A 57 -21.33 2.39 -11.38
N THR A 58 -21.43 1.31 -10.61
CA THR A 58 -21.36 -0.08 -11.10
C THR A 58 -22.50 -0.89 -10.49
N PRO A 59 -22.71 -2.16 -10.84
CA PRO A 59 -23.69 -3.00 -10.15
C PRO A 59 -23.44 -3.15 -8.64
N THR A 60 -22.20 -2.95 -8.20
CA THR A 60 -21.71 -3.16 -6.84
C THR A 60 -21.19 -1.90 -6.16
N LEU A 61 -21.28 -0.73 -6.82
CA LEU A 61 -20.78 0.55 -6.30
C LEU A 61 -21.82 1.66 -6.48
N VAL A 62 -22.23 2.27 -5.36
CA VAL A 62 -23.17 3.39 -5.35
C VAL A 62 -22.61 4.56 -4.54
N ARG A 63 -22.53 5.75 -5.13
CA ARG A 63 -22.23 6.98 -4.39
C ARG A 63 -23.49 7.45 -3.68
N MET A 64 -23.34 7.86 -2.43
CA MET A 64 -24.36 8.40 -1.57
C MET A 64 -23.93 9.78 -1.08
N GLU A 65 -24.72 10.81 -1.32
CA GLU A 65 -24.39 12.16 -0.91
C GLU A 65 -25.60 12.84 -0.29
N TYR A 66 -25.39 13.42 0.87
CA TYR A 66 -26.34 14.28 1.56
C TYR A 66 -25.80 15.70 1.60
N ALA A 67 -26.61 16.67 1.21
CA ALA A 67 -26.25 18.08 1.23
C ALA A 67 -27.47 18.91 1.68
N LYS A 68 -27.53 19.27 2.96
CA LYS A 68 -28.64 20.03 3.55
C LYS A 68 -28.96 21.33 2.81
N ASP A 69 -27.97 21.92 2.14
CA ASP A 69 -28.13 23.13 1.32
C ASP A 69 -28.44 22.85 -0.16
N GLY A 70 -28.65 21.59 -0.53
CA GLY A 70 -28.89 21.15 -1.90
C GLY A 70 -27.72 21.31 -2.87
N ARG A 71 -26.52 21.60 -2.35
CA ARG A 71 -25.31 21.79 -3.18
C ARG A 71 -24.42 20.57 -3.12
N PHE A 72 -24.59 19.71 -4.08
CA PHE A 72 -23.78 18.51 -4.27
C PHE A 72 -22.40 18.86 -4.83
N GLU A 73 -21.41 18.02 -4.58
CA GLU A 73 -20.03 18.20 -5.06
C GLU A 73 -19.73 17.29 -6.27
N ASP A 74 -19.47 17.89 -7.42
CA ASP A 74 -19.22 17.15 -8.66
C ASP A 74 -17.72 17.02 -9.00
N ARG A 75 -16.86 17.81 -8.35
CA ARG A 75 -15.42 17.74 -8.58
C ARG A 75 -14.84 16.46 -7.97
N PRO A 76 -13.80 15.86 -8.59
CA PRO A 76 -13.11 14.71 -8.02
C PRO A 76 -12.47 15.07 -6.69
N THR A 77 -12.36 14.08 -5.81
CA THR A 77 -11.57 14.17 -4.58
C THR A 77 -10.22 13.49 -4.75
N VAL A 78 -9.34 13.64 -3.77
CA VAL A 78 -8.06 12.92 -3.75
C VAL A 78 -8.28 11.41 -3.81
N ASN A 79 -9.32 10.89 -3.17
CA ASN A 79 -9.65 9.47 -3.23
C ASN A 79 -10.39 9.09 -4.52
N ALA A 80 -11.48 9.77 -4.82
CA ALA A 80 -12.37 9.44 -5.94
C ALA A 80 -12.03 10.32 -7.15
N VAL A 81 -10.98 9.94 -7.86
CA VAL A 81 -10.50 10.68 -9.05
C VAL A 81 -11.32 10.38 -10.31
N GLN A 82 -11.98 9.22 -10.36
CA GLN A 82 -12.86 8.83 -11.46
C GLN A 82 -14.31 8.87 -10.99
N ARG A 83 -15.12 9.68 -11.68
CA ARG A 83 -16.55 9.82 -11.40
C ARG A 83 -17.43 9.69 -12.65
N ASP A 84 -16.82 9.51 -13.80
CA ASP A 84 -17.51 9.31 -15.07
C ASP A 84 -17.65 7.81 -15.36
N PHE A 85 -18.78 7.27 -14.92
CA PHE A 85 -19.14 5.87 -15.10
C PHE A 85 -20.30 5.74 -16.08
N SER A 86 -20.28 4.68 -16.88
CA SER A 86 -21.46 4.26 -17.63
C SER A 86 -22.37 3.47 -16.68
N PRO A 87 -23.52 4.02 -16.26
CA PRO A 87 -24.35 3.38 -15.24
C PRO A 87 -24.87 2.02 -15.73
N PRO A 88 -24.88 1.00 -14.85
CA PRO A 88 -25.44 -0.30 -15.17
C PRO A 88 -26.97 -0.24 -15.23
N ALA A 89 -27.61 -1.34 -15.58
CA ALA A 89 -29.05 -1.50 -15.41
C ALA A 89 -29.40 -1.44 -13.92
N TYR A 90 -30.34 -0.57 -13.54
CA TYR A 90 -30.84 -0.45 -12.18
C TYR A 90 -32.31 -0.01 -12.16
N THR A 91 -32.96 -0.11 -11.01
CA THR A 91 -34.25 0.48 -10.75
C THR A 91 -34.20 1.38 -9.53
N ALA A 92 -34.89 2.52 -9.59
CA ALA A 92 -35.02 3.42 -8.44
C ALA A 92 -36.51 3.77 -8.25
N ARG A 93 -37.10 3.34 -7.15
CA ARG A 93 -38.53 3.51 -6.85
C ARG A 93 -38.72 4.02 -5.44
N VAL A 94 -39.87 4.62 -5.18
CA VAL A 94 -40.33 4.92 -3.82
C VAL A 94 -41.24 3.79 -3.36
N GLU A 95 -40.87 3.12 -2.27
CA GLU A 95 -41.59 2.01 -1.69
C GLU A 95 -41.78 2.25 -0.18
N ASN A 96 -43.01 2.39 0.30
CA ASN A 96 -43.33 2.59 1.72
C ASN A 96 -42.52 3.70 2.42
N GLY A 97 -42.32 4.84 1.75
CA GLY A 97 -41.58 5.98 2.28
C GLY A 97 -40.04 5.88 2.15
N TYR A 98 -39.55 4.84 1.50
CA TYR A 98 -38.12 4.66 1.22
C TYR A 98 -37.83 4.86 -0.27
N ARG A 99 -36.73 5.52 -0.56
CA ARG A 99 -36.04 5.37 -1.86
C ARG A 99 -35.39 3.99 -1.87
N VAL A 100 -35.74 3.18 -2.85
CA VAL A 100 -35.19 1.84 -3.04
C VAL A 100 -34.47 1.78 -4.39
N ILE A 101 -33.19 1.56 -4.37
CA ILE A 101 -32.34 1.40 -5.55
C ILE A 101 -31.91 -0.06 -5.62
N ARG A 102 -32.19 -0.72 -6.75
CA ARG A 102 -31.79 -2.11 -6.99
C ARG A 102 -30.90 -2.21 -8.22
N THR A 103 -29.80 -2.85 -8.06
CA THR A 103 -28.88 -3.30 -9.13
C THR A 103 -28.88 -4.83 -9.18
N SER A 104 -28.02 -5.44 -9.99
CA SER A 104 -27.78 -6.90 -9.91
C SER A 104 -26.94 -7.31 -8.70
N GLY A 105 -26.19 -6.40 -8.06
CA GLY A 105 -25.31 -6.70 -6.93
C GLY A 105 -25.92 -6.37 -5.55
N LEU A 106 -26.73 -5.31 -5.45
CA LEU A 106 -27.23 -4.84 -4.16
C LEU A 106 -28.63 -4.22 -4.23
N THR A 107 -29.27 -4.09 -3.08
CA THR A 107 -30.45 -3.25 -2.85
C THR A 107 -30.12 -2.23 -1.77
N LEU A 108 -30.14 -0.95 -2.12
CA LEU A 108 -29.97 0.17 -1.19
C LEU A 108 -31.34 0.78 -0.87
N ARG A 109 -31.61 1.02 0.41
CA ARG A 109 -32.84 1.65 0.91
C ARG A 109 -32.50 2.84 1.79
N TYR A 110 -33.14 3.96 1.56
CA TYR A 110 -33.01 5.16 2.37
C TYR A 110 -34.41 5.73 2.66
N ARG A 111 -34.68 6.06 3.92
CA ARG A 111 -35.95 6.66 4.33
C ARG A 111 -36.02 8.12 3.89
N LEU A 112 -36.95 8.44 3.01
CA LEU A 112 -37.11 9.78 2.44
C LEU A 112 -37.39 10.83 3.51
N GLY A 113 -36.71 11.99 3.39
CA GLY A 113 -36.90 13.13 4.30
C GLY A 113 -36.34 12.90 5.71
N SER A 114 -35.54 11.89 5.94
CA SER A 114 -34.98 11.60 7.27
C SER A 114 -33.64 12.31 7.57
N GLY A 115 -33.16 13.15 6.65
CA GLY A 115 -31.92 13.92 6.82
C GLY A 115 -30.65 13.11 6.48
N PRO A 116 -29.54 13.33 7.18
CA PRO A 116 -28.27 12.65 6.89
C PRO A 116 -28.41 11.14 7.00
N PHE A 117 -27.53 10.42 6.28
CA PHE A 117 -27.48 8.95 6.33
C PHE A 117 -27.06 8.47 7.70
N THR A 118 -27.82 7.56 8.27
CA THR A 118 -27.55 6.90 9.56
C THR A 118 -27.90 5.42 9.45
N GLN A 119 -27.44 4.63 10.42
CA GLN A 119 -27.77 3.19 10.51
C GLN A 119 -29.30 2.95 10.64
N ASP A 120 -30.10 3.92 11.11
CA ASP A 120 -31.55 3.77 11.32
C ASP A 120 -32.36 4.11 10.07
N ASN A 121 -31.80 4.85 9.13
CA ASN A 121 -32.51 5.29 7.94
C ASN A 121 -31.96 4.77 6.63
N THR A 122 -30.78 4.10 6.67
CA THR A 122 -30.11 3.57 5.49
C THR A 122 -29.79 2.09 5.68
N GLU A 123 -30.14 1.29 4.69
CA GLU A 123 -29.96 -0.16 4.69
C GLU A 123 -29.43 -0.62 3.34
N VAL A 124 -28.43 -1.51 3.33
CA VAL A 124 -28.00 -2.25 2.14
C VAL A 124 -28.29 -3.74 2.32
N ARG A 125 -28.82 -4.37 1.28
CA ARG A 125 -29.02 -5.83 1.22
C ARG A 125 -28.31 -6.39 0.02
N LEU A 126 -27.60 -7.49 0.23
CA LEU A 126 -26.85 -8.20 -0.80
C LEU A 126 -26.69 -9.67 -0.42
N THR A 127 -26.20 -10.46 -1.35
CA THR A 127 -25.86 -11.86 -1.09
C THR A 127 -24.34 -12.01 -0.93
N ALA A 128 -23.90 -12.61 0.18
CA ALA A 128 -22.51 -12.98 0.42
C ALA A 128 -22.43 -14.51 0.55
N GLY A 129 -21.81 -15.16 -0.42
CA GLY A 129 -21.92 -16.61 -0.57
C GLY A 129 -23.37 -17.06 -0.81
N ASP A 130 -23.88 -17.90 0.08
CA ASP A 130 -25.27 -18.37 0.10
C ASP A 130 -26.18 -17.59 1.08
N GLN A 131 -25.67 -16.57 1.75
CA GLN A 131 -26.38 -15.83 2.79
C GLN A 131 -26.86 -14.46 2.31
N LEU A 132 -28.07 -14.08 2.71
CA LEU A 132 -28.57 -12.72 2.57
C LEU A 132 -28.07 -11.88 3.73
N VAL A 133 -27.24 -10.87 3.42
CA VAL A 133 -26.68 -9.91 4.39
C VAL A 133 -27.48 -8.62 4.35
N THR A 134 -27.77 -8.06 5.52
CA THR A 134 -28.30 -6.71 5.68
C THR A 134 -27.29 -5.88 6.44
N GLY A 135 -26.76 -4.84 5.79
CA GLY A 135 -25.84 -3.87 6.37
C GLY A 135 -26.50 -2.52 6.60
N HIS A 136 -25.97 -1.77 7.54
CA HIS A 136 -26.43 -0.42 7.89
C HIS A 136 -25.27 0.58 7.74
N PRO A 137 -25.05 1.15 6.54
CA PRO A 137 -23.98 2.09 6.28
C PRO A 137 -24.02 3.30 7.20
N GLN A 138 -22.88 3.67 7.76
CA GLN A 138 -22.74 4.77 8.68
C GLN A 138 -21.55 5.64 8.30
N PHE A 139 -21.78 6.95 8.14
CA PHE A 139 -20.75 7.94 7.87
C PHE A 139 -20.03 8.37 9.15
N GLY A 140 -18.83 8.95 9.01
CA GLY A 140 -17.99 9.34 10.14
C GLY A 140 -17.11 8.22 10.68
N GLU A 141 -17.08 7.06 10.02
CA GLU A 141 -16.15 5.97 10.34
C GLU A 141 -14.78 6.28 9.74
N SER A 142 -13.90 6.88 10.54
CA SER A 142 -12.48 7.00 10.16
C SER A 142 -11.71 5.76 10.62
N THR A 143 -10.49 5.57 10.10
CA THR A 143 -9.56 4.52 10.56
C THR A 143 -9.19 4.61 12.04
N SER A 144 -9.55 5.72 12.72
CA SER A 144 -9.41 5.95 14.15
C SER A 144 -10.68 5.60 14.94
N THR A 145 -11.61 4.86 14.37
CA THR A 145 -12.83 4.44 15.07
C THR A 145 -12.67 3.08 15.73
N CYS A 146 -13.27 2.92 16.90
CA CYS A 146 -13.45 1.62 17.52
C CYS A 146 -14.93 1.26 17.64
N THR A 147 -15.23 -0.02 17.88
CA THR A 147 -16.61 -0.50 18.05
C THR A 147 -16.96 -0.58 19.54
N PHE A 148 -18.16 -0.14 19.93
CA PHE A 148 -18.68 -0.32 21.27
C PHE A 148 -18.56 -1.78 21.75
N GLY A 149 -18.01 -1.99 22.94
CA GLY A 149 -17.79 -3.32 23.50
C GLY A 149 -16.42 -3.94 23.13
N ALA A 150 -15.69 -3.36 22.20
CA ALA A 150 -14.31 -3.75 21.88
C ALA A 150 -13.29 -2.97 22.72
N VAL A 151 -12.03 -3.38 22.64
CA VAL A 151 -10.90 -2.59 23.11
C VAL A 151 -10.66 -1.47 22.09
N CYS A 152 -10.52 -0.25 22.59
CA CYS A 152 -10.28 0.96 21.81
C CYS A 152 -8.88 1.47 22.12
N ASP A 153 -7.93 1.19 21.25
CA ASP A 153 -6.55 1.60 21.44
C ASP A 153 -6.42 3.11 21.20
N THR A 154 -5.88 3.83 22.20
CA THR A 154 -5.85 5.30 22.18
C THR A 154 -4.84 5.88 21.22
N GLU A 155 -3.84 5.12 20.82
CA GLU A 155 -2.83 5.51 19.84
C GLU A 155 -3.36 5.62 18.41
N TYR A 156 -4.52 5.08 18.12
CA TYR A 156 -5.22 5.28 16.84
C TYR A 156 -6.12 6.52 16.85
N GLY A 157 -6.28 7.18 17.98
CA GLY A 157 -7.08 8.39 18.11
C GLY A 157 -6.42 9.63 17.49
N THR A 158 -7.22 10.67 17.30
CA THR A 158 -6.71 12.01 16.95
C THR A 158 -6.00 12.61 18.15
N MET A 159 -4.72 12.90 18.02
CA MET A 159 -3.88 13.46 19.09
C MET A 159 -3.70 14.97 18.93
N SER A 160 -3.62 15.67 20.05
CA SER A 160 -3.44 17.13 20.09
C SER A 160 -2.69 17.58 21.33
N GLY A 161 -2.26 18.84 21.38
CA GLY A 161 -1.74 19.51 22.56
C GLY A 161 -0.48 18.88 23.17
N GLY A 162 0.26 18.05 22.44
CA GLY A 162 1.46 17.37 22.93
C GLY A 162 1.26 15.89 23.27
N ALA A 163 0.02 15.39 23.24
CA ALA A 163 -0.21 13.94 23.26
C ALA A 163 0.40 13.32 22.01
N LYS A 164 1.06 12.17 22.17
CA LYS A 164 1.78 11.52 21.09
C LYS A 164 1.77 10.00 21.23
N TYR A 165 1.84 9.32 20.10
CA TYR A 165 2.16 7.91 20.09
C TYR A 165 3.54 7.67 20.68
N THR A 166 3.66 6.62 21.45
CA THR A 166 4.95 6.13 21.93
C THR A 166 4.96 4.62 21.78
N SER A 167 5.90 4.14 21.01
CA SER A 167 6.19 2.72 20.97
C SER A 167 6.67 2.28 22.34
N PRO A 168 6.18 1.17 22.86
CA PRO A 168 6.64 0.65 24.15
C PRO A 168 8.07 0.09 24.08
N GLY A 169 8.80 0.30 23.03
CA GLY A 169 10.09 -0.35 22.81
C GLY A 169 9.90 -1.85 22.66
N GLN A 170 10.62 -2.63 23.47
CA GLN A 170 10.44 -4.10 23.49
C GLN A 170 9.25 -4.55 24.36
N SER A 171 8.34 -3.67 24.71
CA SER A 171 7.18 -4.01 25.54
C SER A 171 6.20 -4.88 24.77
N THR A 172 6.09 -6.08 25.27
CA THR A 172 5.19 -7.12 24.78
C THR A 172 3.80 -7.08 25.39
N LYS A 173 3.44 -6.02 26.14
CA LYS A 173 2.26 -6.00 27.02
C LYS A 173 1.25 -4.90 26.74
N ALA A 174 1.59 -3.92 25.92
CA ALA A 174 0.62 -2.97 25.39
C ALA A 174 -0.34 -3.67 24.43
N TYR A 175 -1.57 -3.21 24.36
CA TYR A 175 -2.47 -3.59 23.28
C TYR A 175 -2.15 -2.78 22.02
N GLY A 176 -2.65 -3.19 20.89
CA GLY A 176 -2.34 -2.53 19.62
C GLY A 176 -0.84 -2.50 19.34
N ARG A 177 -0.32 -1.34 19.02
CA ARG A 177 1.10 -1.14 18.67
C ARG A 177 1.88 -0.29 19.67
N GLY A 178 1.22 0.23 20.70
CA GLY A 178 1.87 1.07 21.68
C GLY A 178 0.93 1.76 22.63
N VAL A 179 1.30 2.97 23.01
CA VAL A 179 0.53 3.76 23.97
C VAL A 179 0.45 5.22 23.53
N THR A 180 -0.57 5.92 23.98
CA THR A 180 -0.58 7.38 23.93
C THR A 180 0.09 7.93 25.18
N ALA A 181 1.15 8.71 24.98
CA ALA A 181 1.90 9.42 26.01
C ALA A 181 1.88 10.94 25.76
N GLY A 182 2.72 11.70 26.48
CA GLY A 182 2.85 13.15 26.26
C GLY A 182 1.77 13.99 26.91
N TYR A 183 1.06 13.44 27.87
CA TYR A 183 0.13 14.20 28.72
C TYR A 183 0.91 15.02 29.76
N GLU A 184 1.73 15.98 29.28
CA GLU A 184 2.64 16.78 30.10
C GLU A 184 2.10 18.19 30.41
N GLN A 185 1.14 18.66 29.62
CA GLN A 185 0.55 20.00 29.73
C GLN A 185 -0.95 19.98 29.44
N ALA A 186 -1.66 20.96 29.95
CA ALA A 186 -3.09 21.12 29.65
C ALA A 186 -3.30 21.34 28.16
N GLY A 187 -4.28 20.64 27.61
CA GLY A 187 -4.56 20.60 26.17
C GLY A 187 -4.08 19.33 25.48
N ALA A 188 -3.15 18.57 26.07
CA ALA A 188 -2.77 17.27 25.52
C ALA A 188 -3.96 16.32 25.54
N ALA A 189 -4.33 15.74 24.40
CA ALA A 189 -5.50 14.91 24.26
C ALA A 189 -5.36 13.86 23.17
N SER A 190 -6.03 12.72 23.35
CA SER A 190 -6.30 11.72 22.33
C SER A 190 -7.81 11.47 22.25
N ALA A 191 -8.41 11.65 21.08
CA ALA A 191 -9.82 11.44 20.83
C ALA A 191 -10.02 10.23 19.91
N VAL A 192 -10.83 9.28 20.36
CA VAL A 192 -11.21 8.08 19.60
C VAL A 192 -12.70 8.09 19.37
N ARG A 193 -13.11 7.88 18.14
CA ARG A 193 -14.51 7.76 17.76
C ARG A 193 -15.02 6.35 18.05
N VAL A 194 -16.13 6.23 18.75
CA VAL A 194 -16.77 4.95 19.07
C VAL A 194 -18.05 4.81 18.26
N ARG A 195 -18.14 3.72 17.52
CA ARG A 195 -19.30 3.36 16.70
C ARG A 195 -20.16 2.27 17.33
N ASN A 196 -21.34 2.08 16.78
CA ASN A 196 -22.30 1.06 17.22
C ASN A 196 -22.69 1.18 18.70
N VAL A 197 -22.75 2.43 19.22
CA VAL A 197 -23.32 2.67 20.53
C VAL A 197 -24.79 2.27 20.48
N PRO A 198 -25.25 1.30 21.31
CA PRO A 198 -26.51 0.61 21.08
C PRO A 198 -27.78 1.45 21.34
N ALA A 199 -27.68 2.49 22.15
CA ALA A 199 -28.77 3.43 22.46
C ALA A 199 -28.23 4.69 23.16
N ASP A 200 -28.99 5.76 23.21
CA ASP A 200 -28.73 6.87 24.16
C ASP A 200 -28.77 6.35 25.58
N GLY A 201 -27.74 6.65 26.38
CA GLY A 201 -27.74 6.18 27.75
C GLY A 201 -26.42 6.25 28.50
N ARG A 202 -26.42 5.64 29.67
CA ARG A 202 -25.23 5.55 30.53
C ARG A 202 -24.48 4.24 30.27
N TYR A 203 -23.18 4.36 30.15
CA TYR A 203 -22.26 3.26 29.93
C TYR A 203 -21.08 3.34 30.87
N THR A 204 -20.38 2.26 31.05
CA THR A 204 -19.16 2.18 31.86
C THR A 204 -17.96 2.22 30.95
N LEU A 205 -17.08 3.19 31.20
CA LEU A 205 -15.76 3.29 30.57
C LEU A 205 -14.67 2.91 31.60
N ARG A 206 -13.65 2.20 31.13
CA ARG A 206 -12.41 1.95 31.87
C ARG A 206 -11.22 2.23 30.97
N LEU A 207 -10.16 2.79 31.55
CA LEU A 207 -8.87 3.01 30.89
C LEU A 207 -7.91 1.90 31.27
N ARG A 208 -7.16 1.40 30.30
CA ARG A 208 -5.96 0.59 30.51
C ARG A 208 -4.75 1.50 30.37
N TYR A 209 -3.87 1.52 31.39
CA TYR A 209 -2.81 2.52 31.49
C TYR A 209 -1.59 1.99 32.22
N SER A 210 -0.45 2.67 32.09
CA SER A 210 0.71 2.52 32.97
C SER A 210 1.07 3.84 33.62
N ASN A 211 1.49 3.79 34.90
CA ASN A 211 1.91 4.90 35.73
C ASN A 211 3.12 4.49 36.55
N ALA A 212 4.28 5.01 36.22
CA ALA A 212 5.55 4.70 36.86
C ALA A 212 6.29 6.00 37.26
N LYS A 213 7.58 5.90 37.57
CA LYS A 213 8.39 7.07 37.88
C LYS A 213 8.48 7.99 36.68
N ALA A 214 7.81 9.13 36.74
CA ALA A 214 7.69 10.08 35.64
C ALA A 214 8.86 11.09 35.57
N SER A 215 8.81 12.03 34.64
CA SER A 215 9.81 13.08 34.41
C SER A 215 10.03 13.99 35.64
N ASP A 216 9.04 14.08 36.52
CA ASP A 216 9.14 14.81 37.80
C ASP A 216 9.78 13.97 38.94
N GLY A 217 10.26 12.79 38.66
CA GLY A 217 10.91 11.88 39.59
C GLY A 217 9.97 11.20 40.61
N ARG A 218 8.64 11.35 40.45
CA ARG A 218 7.64 10.85 41.39
C ARG A 218 6.88 9.63 40.86
N THR A 219 6.51 8.75 41.77
CA THR A 219 5.59 7.64 41.57
C THR A 219 4.41 7.84 42.49
N THR A 220 3.35 8.50 42.02
CA THR A 220 2.17 8.90 42.77
C THR A 220 0.92 8.66 41.96
N ASP A 221 -0.25 8.74 42.58
CA ASP A 221 -1.51 8.80 41.87
C ASP A 221 -1.47 9.96 40.84
N ARG A 222 -1.94 9.71 39.64
CA ARG A 222 -2.01 10.68 38.56
C ARG A 222 -3.44 10.81 38.06
N THR A 223 -3.76 11.94 37.47
CA THR A 223 -5.09 12.19 36.92
C THR A 223 -5.05 12.64 35.50
N LEU A 224 -6.03 12.19 34.73
CA LEU A 224 -6.45 12.73 33.44
C LEU A 224 -7.96 12.90 33.42
N SER A 225 -8.44 13.65 32.45
CA SER A 225 -9.88 13.84 32.21
C SER A 225 -10.33 12.93 31.05
N VAL A 226 -11.51 12.33 31.22
CA VAL A 226 -12.25 11.68 30.13
C VAL A 226 -13.42 12.59 29.77
N GLU A 227 -13.58 12.86 28.48
CA GLU A 227 -14.67 13.67 27.94
C GLU A 227 -15.52 12.79 27.01
N ALA A 228 -16.82 12.72 27.27
CA ALA A 228 -17.77 11.94 26.49
C ALA A 228 -19.17 12.57 26.60
N GLY A 229 -19.95 12.60 25.52
CA GLY A 229 -21.30 13.15 25.52
C GLY A 229 -21.39 14.60 26.01
N GLY A 230 -20.35 15.40 25.82
CA GLY A 230 -20.25 16.79 26.27
C GLY A 230 -19.97 16.95 27.78
N ARG A 231 -19.65 15.87 28.48
CA ARG A 231 -19.29 15.89 29.92
C ARG A 231 -17.85 15.51 30.11
N ARG A 232 -17.24 16.13 31.12
CA ARG A 232 -15.87 15.87 31.60
C ARG A 232 -15.90 15.16 32.94
N GLN A 233 -15.07 14.11 33.11
CA GLN A 233 -14.82 13.44 34.39
C GLN A 233 -13.31 13.26 34.60
N GLN A 234 -12.82 13.56 35.77
CA GLN A 234 -11.44 13.29 36.17
C GLN A 234 -11.28 11.81 36.58
N VAL A 235 -10.22 11.17 36.10
CA VAL A 235 -9.90 9.77 36.38
C VAL A 235 -8.57 9.69 37.12
N THR A 236 -8.54 8.97 38.22
CA THR A 236 -7.32 8.70 38.99
C THR A 236 -6.68 7.40 38.52
N MET A 237 -5.40 7.45 38.21
CA MET A 237 -4.57 6.34 37.82
C MET A 237 -3.52 6.06 38.88
N LYS A 238 -3.67 4.95 39.57
CA LYS A 238 -2.74 4.51 40.63
C LYS A 238 -1.41 4.07 40.03
N PRO A 239 -0.28 4.12 40.79
CA PRO A 239 1.00 3.62 40.28
C PRO A 239 0.94 2.14 39.88
N SER A 240 1.39 1.82 38.68
CA SER A 240 1.62 0.44 38.23
C SER A 240 3.01 -0.09 38.62
N GLY A 241 3.89 0.82 39.05
CA GLY A 241 5.26 0.53 39.47
C GLY A 241 6.27 0.42 38.36
N ASP A 242 5.83 0.16 37.12
CA ASP A 242 6.66 0.03 35.92
C ASP A 242 5.86 0.52 34.71
N TRP A 243 6.55 1.10 33.71
CA TRP A 243 5.93 1.51 32.45
C TRP A 243 5.44 0.33 31.60
N GLU A 244 5.98 -0.86 31.84
CA GLU A 244 5.61 -2.11 31.19
C GLU A 244 4.47 -2.88 31.90
N LYS A 245 4.00 -2.37 33.03
CA LYS A 245 2.87 -2.94 33.76
C LYS A 245 1.63 -2.12 33.56
N TYR A 246 0.66 -2.73 32.92
CA TYR A 246 -0.63 -2.09 32.67
C TYR A 246 -1.66 -2.49 33.71
N GLN A 247 -2.44 -1.49 34.10
CA GLN A 247 -3.57 -1.63 35.03
C GLN A 247 -4.84 -1.09 34.37
N VAL A 248 -5.99 -1.50 34.87
CA VAL A 248 -7.29 -0.99 34.46
C VAL A 248 -7.81 -0.04 35.53
N SER A 249 -8.33 1.13 35.12
CA SER A 249 -8.89 2.11 36.01
C SER A 249 -10.16 1.62 36.75
N GLU A 250 -10.52 2.27 37.81
CA GLU A 250 -11.89 2.16 38.33
C GLU A 250 -12.91 2.52 37.22
N PRO A 251 -14.11 1.94 37.28
CA PRO A 251 -15.15 2.21 36.30
C PRO A 251 -15.62 3.67 36.32
N ILE A 252 -15.79 4.28 35.17
CA ILE A 252 -16.28 5.64 34.99
C ILE A 252 -17.61 5.57 34.24
N THR A 253 -18.62 6.30 34.73
CA THR A 253 -19.91 6.39 34.06
C THR A 253 -19.87 7.48 32.99
N VAL A 254 -20.08 7.16 31.73
CA VAL A 254 -20.18 8.11 30.61
C VAL A 254 -21.59 8.09 30.02
N GLU A 255 -22.06 9.23 29.53
CA GLU A 255 -23.30 9.31 28.75
C GLU A 255 -22.94 9.35 27.26
N LEU A 256 -23.49 8.45 26.46
CA LEU A 256 -23.25 8.34 25.03
C LEU A 256 -24.54 8.44 24.22
N LYS A 257 -24.42 8.89 23.01
CA LYS A 257 -25.47 8.91 22.00
C LYS A 257 -25.50 7.63 21.20
N HIS A 258 -26.68 7.24 20.76
CA HIS A 258 -26.87 6.14 19.84
C HIS A 258 -26.07 6.33 18.54
N GLY A 259 -25.45 5.28 18.08
CA GLY A 259 -24.70 5.24 16.83
C GLY A 259 -23.23 5.58 17.01
N ILE A 260 -22.85 6.85 16.90
CA ILE A 260 -21.46 7.31 17.01
C ILE A 260 -21.33 8.34 18.14
N ASP A 261 -20.25 8.22 18.91
CA ASP A 261 -19.85 9.24 19.88
C ASP A 261 -18.32 9.30 19.99
N ASP A 262 -17.77 10.43 20.41
CA ASP A 262 -16.34 10.62 20.58
C ASP A 262 -15.95 10.54 22.05
N ILE A 263 -14.91 9.76 22.35
CA ILE A 263 -14.28 9.64 23.66
C ILE A 263 -12.93 10.33 23.61
N THR A 264 -12.74 11.36 24.43
CA THR A 264 -11.46 12.06 24.53
C THR A 264 -10.83 11.79 25.88
N VAL A 265 -9.59 11.29 25.88
CA VAL A 265 -8.72 11.24 27.05
C VAL A 265 -7.78 12.42 26.97
N ALA A 266 -7.78 13.28 27.98
CA ALA A 266 -7.09 14.56 27.91
C ALA A 266 -6.45 14.97 29.24
N MET A 267 -5.39 15.74 29.13
CA MET A 267 -4.90 16.53 30.28
C MET A 267 -5.56 17.91 30.27
N ARG A 268 -6.27 18.23 31.31
CA ARG A 268 -6.96 19.51 31.52
C ARG A 268 -6.44 20.21 32.76
N ASP A 269 -6.83 21.47 32.94
CA ASP A 269 -6.52 22.19 34.18
C ASP A 269 -7.01 21.41 35.39
N GLY A 270 -6.11 21.22 36.38
CA GLY A 270 -6.34 20.39 37.54
C GLY A 270 -5.95 18.92 37.43
N ASP A 271 -5.53 18.46 36.25
CA ASP A 271 -4.96 17.13 36.06
C ASP A 271 -3.44 17.14 36.32
N THR A 272 -2.91 15.98 36.72
CA THR A 272 -1.47 15.82 36.98
C THR A 272 -0.69 15.17 35.80
N GLY A 273 -1.38 14.54 34.87
CA GLY A 273 -0.79 13.95 33.65
C GLY A 273 0.31 12.94 33.92
N LYS A 274 1.25 12.83 32.99
CA LYS A 274 2.48 12.01 33.07
C LYS A 274 2.22 10.52 33.23
N VAL A 275 1.30 10.00 32.43
CA VAL A 275 0.92 8.59 32.34
C VAL A 275 0.87 8.17 30.89
N ASN A 276 0.97 6.88 30.63
CA ASN A 276 0.71 6.31 29.33
C ASN A 276 -0.68 5.67 29.35
N ILE A 277 -1.47 5.98 28.33
CA ILE A 277 -2.77 5.35 28.11
C ILE A 277 -2.61 4.36 26.94
N ASP A 278 -2.95 3.13 27.21
CA ASP A 278 -2.88 2.03 26.24
C ASP A 278 -4.21 1.93 25.49
N ALA A 279 -5.30 1.70 26.23
CA ALA A 279 -6.61 1.52 25.61
C ALA A 279 -7.72 1.95 26.56
N PHE A 280 -8.93 2.05 26.01
CA PHE A 280 -10.14 2.06 26.83
C PHE A 280 -11.16 1.04 26.33
N ALA A 281 -12.14 0.75 27.14
CA ALA A 281 -13.28 -0.06 26.75
C ALA A 281 -14.58 0.49 27.33
N LEU A 282 -15.65 0.35 26.55
CA LEU A 282 -17.01 0.73 26.91
C LEU A 282 -17.85 -0.53 27.13
N THR A 283 -18.51 -0.62 28.28
CA THR A 283 -19.37 -1.76 28.63
C THR A 283 -20.73 -1.29 29.17
N ARG A 284 -21.69 -2.16 29.18
CA ARG A 284 -23.05 -1.85 29.72
C ARG A 284 -23.10 -1.92 31.25
N SER A 285 -22.17 -2.59 31.89
CA SER A 285 -22.14 -2.83 33.33
C SER A 285 -20.75 -2.58 33.90
N ALA A 286 -20.71 -2.06 35.12
CA ALA A 286 -19.48 -1.85 35.88
C ALA A 286 -18.81 -3.17 36.30
N GLU A 287 -19.56 -4.25 36.38
CA GLU A 287 -19.04 -5.58 36.72
C GLU A 287 -18.43 -6.29 35.50
N ALA A 288 -18.68 -5.81 34.29
CA ALA A 288 -18.11 -6.43 33.09
C ALA A 288 -16.57 -6.38 33.14
N ALA A 289 -15.93 -7.50 32.83
CA ALA A 289 -14.48 -7.54 32.68
C ALA A 289 -14.01 -6.60 31.55
N PHE A 290 -12.79 -6.06 31.69
CA PHE A 290 -12.16 -5.35 30.58
C PHE A 290 -12.00 -6.34 29.42
N PRO A 291 -12.50 -6.04 28.21
CA PRO A 291 -12.42 -6.97 27.10
C PRO A 291 -10.97 -7.25 26.72
N THR A 292 -10.73 -8.40 26.14
CA THR A 292 -9.48 -8.69 25.44
C THR A 292 -9.58 -8.14 24.00
N PRO A 293 -8.47 -7.72 23.39
CA PRO A 293 -8.48 -7.36 21.98
C PRO A 293 -9.05 -8.48 21.13
N ALA A 294 -9.86 -8.14 20.14
CA ALA A 294 -10.38 -9.11 19.20
C ALA A 294 -9.24 -9.85 18.51
N THR A 295 -9.33 -11.17 18.44
CA THR A 295 -8.39 -11.97 17.68
C THR A 295 -8.67 -11.79 16.18
N LYS A 296 -7.62 -11.86 15.36
CA LYS A 296 -7.75 -11.77 13.89
C LYS A 296 -8.79 -12.82 13.41
N GLY A 297 -9.91 -12.35 12.85
CA GLY A 297 -11.02 -13.21 12.42
C GLY A 297 -12.36 -12.97 13.14
N GLU A 298 -12.38 -12.16 14.21
CA GLU A 298 -13.62 -11.78 14.90
C GLU A 298 -14.25 -10.51 14.33
N THR A 299 -13.50 -9.71 13.54
CA THR A 299 -14.02 -8.56 12.82
C THR A 299 -14.53 -8.96 11.45
N SER A 300 -15.60 -8.35 10.97
CA SER A 300 -16.09 -8.58 9.61
C SER A 300 -15.15 -8.01 8.54
N ASN A 301 -14.46 -6.88 8.83
CA ASN A 301 -13.47 -6.30 7.94
C ASN A 301 -12.21 -7.17 7.89
N LEU A 302 -11.68 -7.38 6.68
CA LEU A 302 -10.54 -8.27 6.44
C LEU A 302 -9.18 -7.57 6.64
N GLY A 303 -9.20 -6.30 7.05
CA GLY A 303 -8.02 -5.47 7.22
C GLY A 303 -7.38 -5.08 5.90
N GLY A 304 -6.47 -4.14 5.92
CA GLY A 304 -5.80 -3.66 4.74
C GLY A 304 -4.35 -3.33 5.01
N TRP A 305 -4.08 -2.53 6.00
CA TRP A 305 -2.78 -1.96 6.24
C TRP A 305 -2.54 -1.73 7.73
N THR A 306 -1.30 -1.51 8.10
CA THR A 306 -0.95 -1.04 9.43
C THR A 306 0.21 -0.08 9.35
N ARG A 307 0.36 0.72 10.40
CA ARG A 307 1.46 1.66 10.51
C ARG A 307 2.70 0.94 11.01
N GLY A 308 3.80 1.06 10.27
CA GLY A 308 5.16 0.68 10.61
C GLY A 308 5.37 -0.53 11.50
N LEU A 309 6.27 -1.38 11.11
CA LEU A 309 6.73 -2.52 11.90
C LEU A 309 7.92 -2.18 12.78
N ASP A 310 8.15 -0.90 12.98
CA ASP A 310 9.27 -0.42 13.79
C ASP A 310 9.25 -1.06 15.16
N ASN A 311 10.34 -1.71 15.54
CA ASN A 311 10.50 -2.34 16.84
C ASN A 311 9.38 -3.31 17.17
N THR A 312 9.10 -4.22 16.27
CA THR A 312 7.95 -5.12 16.32
C THR A 312 7.69 -5.67 17.69
N PRO A 313 6.52 -5.42 18.24
CA PRO A 313 6.09 -6.05 19.45
C PRO A 313 5.71 -7.51 19.20
N SER A 314 5.72 -8.28 20.24
CA SER A 314 5.21 -9.63 20.33
C SER A 314 3.68 -9.71 20.37
N ALA A 315 2.96 -8.60 20.23
CA ALA A 315 1.50 -8.57 20.23
C ALA A 315 0.94 -8.69 18.81
N PRO A 316 -0.22 -9.32 18.59
CA PRO A 316 -0.85 -9.35 17.29
C PRO A 316 -1.21 -7.93 16.87
N TYR A 317 -0.74 -7.51 15.68
CA TYR A 317 -1.11 -6.23 15.10
C TYR A 317 -2.56 -6.26 14.65
N GLN A 318 -3.28 -5.22 15.00
CA GLN A 318 -4.56 -4.94 14.39
C GLN A 318 -4.31 -4.19 13.08
N LEU A 319 -4.74 -4.78 11.96
CA LEU A 319 -4.77 -4.09 10.68
C LEU A 319 -5.88 -3.04 10.70
N ASN A 320 -5.62 -1.88 10.14
CA ASN A 320 -6.68 -0.91 9.83
C ASN A 320 -7.57 -1.45 8.71
N ASP A 321 -8.78 -0.88 8.57
CA ASP A 321 -9.75 -1.34 7.60
C ASP A 321 -9.23 -1.24 6.16
N GLY A 322 -9.47 -2.31 5.42
CA GLY A 322 -9.43 -2.33 3.96
C GLY A 322 -10.86 -2.25 3.38
N VAL A 323 -10.99 -2.22 2.07
CA VAL A 323 -12.30 -2.19 1.41
C VAL A 323 -13.06 -3.51 1.51
N LEU A 324 -12.38 -4.61 1.88
CA LEU A 324 -12.96 -5.95 1.91
C LEU A 324 -13.48 -6.34 3.30
N SER A 325 -14.68 -6.92 3.34
CA SER A 325 -15.35 -7.40 4.54
C SER A 325 -16.02 -8.75 4.26
N ARG A 326 -16.10 -9.62 5.27
CA ARG A 326 -16.86 -10.89 5.20
C ARG A 326 -18.35 -10.67 4.97
N ASP A 327 -18.87 -9.54 5.41
CA ASP A 327 -20.28 -9.16 5.15
C ASP A 327 -20.52 -8.74 3.70
N GLY A 328 -19.45 -8.65 2.90
CA GLY A 328 -19.52 -8.38 1.47
C GLY A 328 -19.86 -6.93 1.10
N TRP A 329 -19.71 -6.00 2.04
CA TRP A 329 -19.93 -4.57 1.80
C TRP A 329 -18.98 -3.69 2.61
N TYR A 330 -18.78 -2.46 2.15
CA TYR A 330 -17.99 -1.43 2.83
C TYR A 330 -18.52 -0.04 2.43
N LEU A 331 -18.50 0.93 3.34
CA LEU A 331 -18.73 2.33 3.03
C LEU A 331 -17.42 3.11 3.14
N LEU A 332 -16.92 3.61 2.03
CA LEU A 332 -15.83 4.55 1.99
C LEU A 332 -16.39 5.94 2.21
N ASP A 333 -16.13 6.55 3.37
CA ASP A 333 -16.52 7.91 3.68
C ASP A 333 -15.50 8.90 3.07
N ASP A 334 -15.98 9.73 2.16
CA ASP A 334 -15.20 10.73 1.43
C ASP A 334 -15.59 12.17 1.81
N SER A 335 -16.42 12.33 2.84
CA SER A 335 -17.03 13.60 3.23
C SER A 335 -16.02 14.70 3.52
N ALA A 336 -14.93 14.35 4.19
CA ALA A 336 -13.89 15.29 4.60
C ALA A 336 -12.75 15.41 3.57
N THR A 337 -12.67 14.51 2.59
CA THR A 337 -11.54 14.42 1.65
C THR A 337 -11.42 15.66 0.78
N ALA A 338 -10.23 16.21 0.65
CA ALA A 338 -9.94 17.36 -0.20
C ALA A 338 -10.20 17.07 -1.68
N LEU A 339 -10.47 18.12 -2.44
CA LEU A 339 -10.71 18.03 -3.87
C LEU A 339 -9.39 17.90 -4.62
N SER A 340 -9.35 16.99 -5.58
CA SER A 340 -8.17 16.76 -6.41
C SER A 340 -8.02 17.83 -7.47
N ASN A 341 -6.80 18.32 -7.64
CA ASN A 341 -6.38 19.14 -8.78
C ASN A 341 -5.52 18.34 -9.77
N GLY A 342 -5.43 17.03 -9.58
CA GLY A 342 -4.55 16.09 -10.29
C GLY A 342 -3.40 15.60 -9.42
N ASP A 343 -2.86 14.44 -9.74
CA ASP A 343 -1.74 13.86 -8.99
C ASP A 343 -0.50 14.78 -9.12
N GLY A 344 0.21 14.96 -8.02
CA GLY A 344 1.34 15.87 -7.92
C GLY A 344 0.98 17.36 -7.79
N GLN A 345 -0.30 17.68 -7.70
CA GLN A 345 -0.78 19.04 -7.45
C GLN A 345 -1.32 19.17 -6.03
N GLN A 346 -1.18 20.40 -5.47
CA GLN A 346 -1.77 20.68 -4.16
C GLN A 346 -3.31 20.54 -4.24
N PRO A 347 -3.93 19.76 -3.36
CA PRO A 347 -5.38 19.62 -3.34
C PRO A 347 -6.06 20.86 -2.79
N THR A 348 -7.34 21.05 -3.12
CA THR A 348 -8.15 22.13 -2.59
C THR A 348 -9.04 21.60 -1.46
N PRO A 349 -8.99 22.17 -0.25
CA PRO A 349 -9.91 21.77 0.81
C PRO A 349 -11.38 21.91 0.36
N ARG A 350 -12.22 20.97 0.75
CA ARG A 350 -13.65 21.11 0.55
C ARG A 350 -14.18 22.34 1.28
N ARG A 351 -15.28 22.89 0.77
CA ARG A 351 -16.05 23.90 1.49
C ARG A 351 -16.44 23.37 2.86
N GLU A 352 -16.17 24.16 3.88
CA GLU A 352 -16.48 23.80 5.27
C GLU A 352 -18.00 23.70 5.48
N ARG A 353 -18.42 22.58 6.02
CA ARG A 353 -19.81 22.28 6.38
C ARG A 353 -19.80 21.46 7.67
N PRO A 354 -20.76 21.65 8.60
CA PRO A 354 -20.92 20.71 9.70
C PRO A 354 -21.18 19.28 9.20
N GLU A 355 -20.66 18.29 9.89
CA GLU A 355 -20.89 16.87 9.55
C GLU A 355 -22.40 16.52 9.42
N SER A 356 -23.24 17.10 10.28
CA SER A 356 -24.69 16.98 10.21
C SER A 356 -25.35 17.63 9.00
N ALA A 357 -24.58 18.37 8.20
CA ALA A 357 -25.10 19.10 7.02
C ALA A 357 -24.56 18.58 5.70
N TYR A 358 -23.55 17.70 5.72
CA TYR A 358 -22.93 17.15 4.52
C TYR A 358 -22.31 15.77 4.76
N GLN A 359 -22.63 14.84 3.87
CA GLN A 359 -22.02 13.53 3.79
C GLN A 359 -21.81 13.18 2.32
N ASP A 360 -20.69 12.53 1.99
CA ASP A 360 -20.35 12.05 0.65
C ASP A 360 -19.54 10.76 0.78
N GLY A 361 -19.98 9.68 0.20
CA GLY A 361 -19.31 8.40 0.32
C GLY A 361 -19.70 7.41 -0.75
N TYR A 362 -18.98 6.30 -0.77
CA TYR A 362 -19.12 5.24 -1.76
C TYR A 362 -19.43 3.93 -1.07
N LEU A 363 -20.62 3.41 -1.32
CA LEU A 363 -21.06 2.11 -0.82
C LEU A 363 -20.68 1.03 -1.81
N PHE A 364 -19.78 0.15 -1.38
CA PHE A 364 -19.39 -1.08 -2.06
C PHE A 364 -20.29 -2.21 -1.57
N GLY A 365 -20.84 -3.01 -2.48
CA GLY A 365 -21.67 -4.17 -2.15
C GLY A 365 -21.38 -5.32 -3.10
N TYR A 366 -20.24 -5.96 -2.91
CA TYR A 366 -19.64 -6.96 -3.79
C TYR A 366 -19.93 -8.40 -3.36
N GLY A 367 -20.54 -8.60 -2.17
CA GLY A 367 -20.73 -9.95 -1.63
C GLY A 367 -19.40 -10.65 -1.38
N HIS A 368 -19.29 -11.91 -1.82
CA HIS A 368 -18.01 -12.62 -1.80
C HIS A 368 -17.24 -12.54 -3.13
N ASP A 369 -17.66 -11.72 -4.09
CA ASP A 369 -16.81 -11.35 -5.22
C ASP A 369 -15.84 -10.23 -4.81
N TYR A 370 -14.89 -10.57 -3.92
CA TYR A 370 -13.87 -9.66 -3.44
C TYR A 370 -13.04 -9.05 -4.56
N LYS A 371 -12.81 -9.81 -5.64
CA LYS A 371 -12.12 -9.29 -6.82
C LYS A 371 -12.90 -8.16 -7.49
N GLN A 372 -14.23 -8.21 -7.46
CA GLN A 372 -15.07 -7.12 -7.95
C GLN A 372 -14.98 -5.89 -7.03
N GLY A 373 -14.96 -6.09 -5.71
CA GLY A 373 -14.72 -5.00 -4.76
C GLY A 373 -13.42 -4.23 -5.02
N LEU A 374 -12.33 -4.94 -5.31
CA LEU A 374 -11.04 -4.33 -5.65
C LEU A 374 -11.05 -3.65 -7.04
N ARG A 375 -11.76 -4.21 -8.02
CA ARG A 375 -11.94 -3.57 -9.33
C ARG A 375 -12.74 -2.26 -9.21
N ASP A 376 -13.79 -2.27 -8.38
CA ASP A 376 -14.57 -1.07 -8.10
C ASP A 376 -13.73 -0.01 -7.38
N LEU A 377 -12.90 -0.42 -6.42
CA LEU A 377 -11.96 0.47 -5.75
C LEU A 377 -11.03 1.12 -6.77
N GLN A 378 -10.35 0.35 -7.61
CA GLN A 378 -9.46 0.89 -8.64
C GLN A 378 -10.21 1.79 -9.63
N SER A 379 -11.43 1.40 -10.04
CA SER A 379 -12.24 2.19 -10.96
C SER A 379 -12.60 3.56 -10.39
N LEU A 380 -12.78 3.64 -9.07
CA LEU A 380 -13.07 4.88 -8.36
C LEU A 380 -11.81 5.71 -8.08
N THR A 381 -10.77 5.04 -7.57
CA THR A 381 -9.59 5.69 -7.02
C THR A 381 -8.44 5.85 -8.03
N GLY A 382 -8.58 5.28 -9.21
CA GLY A 382 -7.53 5.25 -10.23
C GLY A 382 -6.57 4.06 -10.06
N PRO A 383 -5.76 3.74 -11.10
CA PRO A 383 -4.87 2.60 -11.07
C PRO A 383 -3.56 2.88 -10.32
N ALA A 384 -2.97 1.85 -9.72
CA ALA A 384 -1.58 1.87 -9.32
C ALA A 384 -0.66 2.02 -10.56
N PRO A 385 0.44 2.78 -10.49
CA PRO A 385 1.38 2.90 -11.60
C PRO A 385 2.07 1.55 -11.87
N LEU A 386 2.44 1.28 -13.11
CA LEU A 386 3.37 0.20 -13.38
C LEU A 386 4.78 0.67 -13.01
N LEU A 387 5.34 0.12 -11.95
CA LEU A 387 6.72 0.40 -11.56
C LEU A 387 7.71 -0.06 -12.66
N PRO A 388 8.93 0.49 -12.72
CA PRO A 388 9.92 0.01 -13.67
C PRO A 388 10.29 -1.46 -13.41
N ARG A 389 10.69 -2.17 -14.48
CA ARG A 389 10.96 -3.61 -14.40
C ARG A 389 12.05 -3.95 -13.36
N TRP A 390 13.07 -3.12 -13.24
CA TRP A 390 14.14 -3.28 -12.24
C TRP A 390 13.61 -3.27 -10.79
N ALA A 391 12.47 -2.62 -10.52
CA ALA A 391 11.88 -2.60 -9.17
C ALA A 391 11.45 -3.99 -8.69
N PHE A 392 11.22 -4.93 -9.61
CA PHE A 392 10.84 -6.31 -9.30
C PHE A 392 12.03 -7.29 -9.24
N GLY A 393 13.25 -6.80 -9.41
CA GLY A 393 14.48 -7.54 -9.17
C GLY A 393 14.89 -7.53 -7.70
N LEU A 394 16.19 -7.61 -7.43
CA LEU A 394 16.77 -7.58 -6.08
C LEU A 394 17.38 -6.22 -5.80
N TRP A 395 17.01 -5.62 -4.67
CA TRP A 395 17.57 -4.35 -4.19
C TRP A 395 18.53 -4.64 -3.03
N PHE A 396 19.58 -3.85 -2.94
CA PHE A 396 20.46 -3.83 -1.79
C PHE A 396 20.44 -2.48 -1.10
N SER A 397 20.34 -2.51 0.23
CA SER A 397 20.38 -1.38 1.14
C SER A 397 21.06 -1.80 2.44
N ARG A 398 21.85 -0.89 3.04
CA ARG A 398 22.38 -1.05 4.39
C ARG A 398 22.68 0.32 4.99
N TRP A 399 22.22 0.54 6.21
CA TRP A 399 22.66 1.71 6.98
C TRP A 399 24.11 1.49 7.46
N HIS A 400 25.04 1.90 6.65
CA HIS A 400 26.47 1.75 6.84
C HIS A 400 27.21 2.75 5.96
N ALA A 401 28.32 3.28 6.47
CA ALA A 401 29.14 4.26 5.78
C ALA A 401 29.94 3.65 4.63
N TYR A 402 29.27 3.25 3.57
CA TYR A 402 29.90 2.75 2.35
C TYR A 402 30.54 3.87 1.55
N SER A 403 31.79 3.67 1.13
CA SER A 403 32.41 4.51 0.11
C SER A 403 32.01 4.09 -1.31
N ALA A 404 32.31 4.95 -2.28
CA ALA A 404 32.17 4.60 -3.70
C ALA A 404 33.00 3.36 -4.09
N GLY A 405 34.12 3.11 -3.38
CA GLY A 405 34.94 1.91 -3.55
C GLY A 405 34.22 0.66 -3.05
N ASP A 406 33.63 0.73 -1.86
CA ASP A 406 32.91 -0.38 -1.23
C ASP A 406 31.69 -0.81 -2.07
N TYR A 407 30.96 0.14 -2.68
CA TYR A 407 29.86 -0.21 -3.59
C TYR A 407 30.34 -0.91 -4.87
N LYS A 408 31.55 -0.60 -5.36
CA LYS A 408 32.12 -1.30 -6.51
C LYS A 408 32.51 -2.72 -6.14
N GLU A 409 33.08 -2.91 -4.96
CA GLU A 409 33.39 -4.23 -4.41
C GLU A 409 32.13 -5.04 -4.16
N LEU A 410 31.10 -4.42 -3.60
CA LEU A 410 29.79 -5.03 -3.38
C LEU A 410 29.21 -5.59 -4.70
N LEU A 411 29.23 -4.83 -5.79
CA LEU A 411 28.76 -5.30 -7.08
C LEU A 411 29.59 -6.47 -7.60
N ALA A 412 30.92 -6.45 -7.36
CA ALA A 412 31.78 -7.56 -7.73
C ALA A 412 31.43 -8.83 -6.94
N GLN A 413 31.09 -8.70 -5.66
CA GLN A 413 30.62 -9.82 -4.83
C GLN A 413 29.31 -10.39 -5.37
N PHE A 414 28.29 -9.57 -5.62
CA PHE A 414 27.04 -10.03 -6.24
C PHE A 414 27.28 -10.83 -7.53
N ARG A 415 28.17 -10.33 -8.39
CA ARG A 415 28.54 -11.03 -9.64
C ARG A 415 29.25 -12.34 -9.39
N SER A 416 30.16 -12.39 -8.44
CA SER A 416 30.92 -13.62 -8.10
C SER A 416 29.99 -14.73 -7.57
N HIS A 417 28.97 -14.38 -6.82
CA HIS A 417 27.95 -15.27 -6.29
C HIS A 417 26.79 -15.54 -7.26
N LYS A 418 26.82 -14.91 -8.45
CA LYS A 418 25.75 -14.95 -9.45
C LYS A 418 24.38 -14.54 -8.85
N ALA A 419 24.39 -13.65 -7.89
CA ALA A 419 23.21 -12.99 -7.38
C ALA A 419 22.95 -11.73 -8.23
N PRO A 420 21.69 -11.44 -8.66
CA PRO A 420 21.40 -10.22 -9.37
C PRO A 420 21.44 -9.03 -8.41
N LEU A 421 21.73 -7.84 -8.96
CA LEU A 421 21.56 -6.58 -8.24
C LEU A 421 20.92 -5.58 -9.20
N ASP A 422 19.68 -5.22 -8.92
CA ASP A 422 18.84 -4.44 -9.83
C ASP A 422 18.61 -3.00 -9.35
N ALA A 423 18.82 -2.71 -8.07
CA ALA A 423 18.80 -1.37 -7.52
C ALA A 423 19.78 -1.21 -6.35
N LEU A 424 20.45 -0.07 -6.32
CA LEU A 424 21.39 0.31 -5.27
C LEU A 424 20.80 1.42 -4.42
N VAL A 425 20.51 1.12 -3.15
CA VAL A 425 20.07 2.12 -2.18
C VAL A 425 21.28 2.60 -1.39
N VAL A 426 21.50 3.92 -1.41
CA VAL A 426 22.54 4.58 -0.63
C VAL A 426 21.86 5.27 0.55
N ASP A 427 22.14 4.80 1.73
CA ASP A 427 21.55 5.28 2.98
C ASP A 427 22.21 6.60 3.44
N THR A 428 21.76 7.16 4.54
CA THR A 428 22.01 8.53 5.02
C THR A 428 23.47 8.98 5.03
N ASP A 429 24.43 8.05 5.12
CA ASP A 429 25.88 8.33 5.19
C ASP A 429 26.45 9.01 3.94
N TYR A 430 25.72 9.04 2.82
CA TYR A 430 26.16 9.80 1.65
C TYR A 430 26.18 11.32 1.90
N LYS A 431 25.47 11.82 2.91
CA LYS A 431 25.34 13.25 3.19
C LYS A 431 26.63 13.82 3.77
N GLY A 432 27.05 14.97 3.25
CA GLY A 432 28.30 15.61 3.61
C GLY A 432 28.33 16.28 4.98
N SER A 433 27.15 16.61 5.54
CA SER A 433 27.03 17.21 6.87
C SER A 433 25.63 16.99 7.43
N GLY A 434 25.50 17.14 8.75
CA GLY A 434 24.18 17.10 9.40
C GLY A 434 23.47 15.77 9.31
N TRP A 435 24.12 14.73 8.85
CA TRP A 435 23.64 13.37 8.77
C TRP A 435 22.21 13.27 8.18
N TRP A 436 21.16 13.05 8.97
CA TRP A 436 19.79 12.98 8.45
C TRP A 436 19.28 14.31 7.88
N ASN A 437 19.70 15.42 8.46
CA ASN A 437 19.15 16.75 8.24
C ASN A 437 20.05 17.66 7.38
N GLY A 438 21.16 17.11 6.85
CA GLY A 438 22.12 17.84 6.04
C GLY A 438 21.82 17.76 4.54
N TRP A 439 22.09 18.87 3.82
CA TRP A 439 21.86 19.02 2.39
C TRP A 439 23.03 19.71 1.66
N THR A 440 24.23 19.61 2.22
CA THR A 440 25.45 20.23 1.68
C THR A 440 26.10 19.48 0.51
N GLY A 441 25.48 18.41 0.06
CA GLY A 441 26.03 17.52 -0.97
C GLY A 441 26.60 16.24 -0.39
N TRP A 442 27.35 15.53 -1.21
CA TRP A 442 27.91 14.24 -0.84
C TRP A 442 29.04 14.35 0.17
N ASN A 443 29.13 13.38 1.04
CA ASN A 443 30.29 13.16 1.90
C ASN A 443 31.53 12.87 1.04
N LYS A 444 32.48 13.82 1.03
CA LYS A 444 33.67 13.76 0.16
C LYS A 444 34.68 12.71 0.59
N ASP A 445 34.65 12.28 1.84
CA ASP A 445 35.49 11.17 2.32
C ASP A 445 35.02 9.82 1.76
N LEU A 446 33.71 9.63 1.63
CA LEU A 446 33.11 8.42 1.08
C LEU A 446 32.96 8.49 -0.45
N PHE A 447 32.59 9.66 -0.98
CA PHE A 447 32.36 9.91 -2.40
C PHE A 447 33.20 11.10 -2.86
N PRO A 448 34.52 10.93 -3.06
CA PRO A 448 35.39 12.03 -3.51
C PRO A 448 34.92 12.63 -4.84
N ASP A 449 34.43 11.82 -5.73
CA ASP A 449 33.84 12.18 -7.03
C ASP A 449 32.45 11.53 -7.21
N PRO A 450 31.38 12.19 -6.75
CA PRO A 450 30.01 11.64 -6.88
C PRO A 450 29.58 11.47 -8.33
N ASP A 451 30.00 12.34 -9.25
CA ASP A 451 29.62 12.24 -10.66
C ASP A 451 30.22 10.98 -11.30
N ALA A 452 31.46 10.65 -10.94
CA ALA A 452 32.10 9.40 -11.37
C ALA A 452 31.38 8.17 -10.76
N PHE A 453 30.94 8.26 -9.51
CA PHE A 453 30.15 7.18 -8.87
C PHE A 453 28.80 6.99 -9.57
N MET A 454 28.04 8.06 -9.79
CA MET A 454 26.74 8.00 -10.46
C MET A 454 26.88 7.51 -11.90
N LYS A 455 27.94 7.96 -12.60
CA LYS A 455 28.24 7.44 -13.95
C LYS A 455 28.56 5.93 -13.91
N TRP A 456 29.38 5.48 -12.95
CA TRP A 456 29.69 4.08 -12.79
C TRP A 456 28.41 3.23 -12.53
N ALA A 457 27.52 3.69 -11.65
CA ALA A 457 26.27 3.00 -11.38
C ALA A 457 25.41 2.89 -12.66
N LYS A 458 25.27 3.99 -13.40
CA LYS A 458 24.55 4.03 -14.68
C LYS A 458 25.15 3.08 -15.71
N ASP A 459 26.49 3.08 -15.87
CA ASP A 459 27.19 2.21 -16.81
C ASP A 459 27.01 0.72 -16.48
N ASN A 460 26.78 0.40 -15.20
CA ASN A 460 26.49 -0.94 -14.71
C ASN A 460 24.99 -1.28 -14.64
N GLY A 461 24.13 -0.38 -15.11
CA GLY A 461 22.68 -0.60 -15.14
C GLY A 461 22.00 -0.50 -13.77
N LEU A 462 22.65 0.10 -12.78
CA LEU A 462 22.16 0.25 -11.42
C LEU A 462 21.45 1.59 -11.24
N PRO A 463 20.13 1.65 -11.08
CA PRO A 463 19.43 2.81 -10.55
C PRO A 463 19.88 3.06 -9.12
N VAL A 464 20.24 4.31 -8.81
CA VAL A 464 20.62 4.76 -7.47
C VAL A 464 19.42 5.38 -6.78
N VAL A 465 19.13 4.90 -5.57
CA VAL A 465 18.08 5.39 -4.67
C VAL A 465 18.76 6.02 -3.46
N LEU A 466 18.41 7.24 -3.12
CA LEU A 466 18.95 7.94 -1.94
C LEU A 466 17.93 8.00 -0.81
N ASN A 467 18.39 7.70 0.41
CA ASN A 467 17.58 7.92 1.62
C ASN A 467 17.42 9.41 1.88
N THR A 468 16.23 9.82 2.31
CA THR A 468 15.94 11.20 2.68
C THR A 468 15.07 11.29 3.93
N HIS A 469 15.38 12.28 4.76
CA HIS A 469 14.62 12.70 5.93
C HIS A 469 14.14 14.14 5.75
N PRO A 470 13.02 14.56 6.35
CA PRO A 470 12.23 15.70 5.86
C PRO A 470 12.56 17.02 6.50
N SER A 471 13.73 17.21 7.07
CA SER A 471 14.10 18.46 7.73
C SER A 471 15.45 18.96 7.23
N ILE A 472 15.77 20.18 7.62
CA ILE A 472 17.07 20.80 7.37
C ILE A 472 17.63 21.38 8.65
N ASP A 473 18.94 21.16 8.89
CA ASP A 473 19.67 21.77 10.00
C ASP A 473 19.90 23.25 9.73
N ALA A 474 19.72 24.11 10.75
CA ALA A 474 19.91 25.55 10.63
C ALA A 474 21.37 25.95 10.31
N SER A 475 22.34 25.08 10.64
CA SER A 475 23.75 25.29 10.28
C SER A 475 24.08 24.89 8.84
N ASP A 476 23.17 24.21 8.16
CA ASP A 476 23.37 23.79 6.77
C ASP A 476 23.48 25.00 5.84
N PRO A 477 24.51 25.10 4.98
CA PRO A 477 24.65 26.18 4.01
C PRO A 477 23.46 26.37 3.07
N ALA A 478 22.63 25.32 2.85
CA ALA A 478 21.42 25.46 2.05
C ALA A 478 20.24 26.07 2.84
N PHE A 479 20.28 26.06 4.18
CA PHE A 479 19.18 26.56 5.03
C PHE A 479 18.75 27.99 4.71
N PRO A 480 19.63 29.01 4.56
CA PRO A 480 19.19 30.37 4.23
C PRO A 480 18.44 30.43 2.89
N ARG A 481 18.80 29.58 1.91
CA ARG A 481 18.08 29.50 0.63
C ARG A 481 16.71 28.84 0.82
N ALA A 482 16.64 27.73 1.54
CA ALA A 482 15.38 27.05 1.84
C ALA A 482 14.41 27.96 2.58
N MET A 483 14.89 28.66 3.61
CA MET A 483 14.11 29.65 4.37
C MET A 483 13.57 30.77 3.47
N ARG A 484 14.37 31.31 2.56
CA ARG A 484 13.90 32.33 1.61
C ARG A 484 12.84 31.78 0.66
N THR A 485 13.03 30.60 0.08
CA THR A 485 12.05 29.98 -0.81
C THR A 485 10.75 29.71 -0.08
N ALA A 486 10.81 29.32 1.18
CA ALA A 486 9.66 29.11 2.06
C ALA A 486 9.07 30.41 2.65
N ASN A 487 9.44 31.58 2.14
CA ASN A 487 8.98 32.90 2.63
C ASN A 487 9.19 33.11 4.15
N GLY A 488 10.21 32.52 4.74
CA GLY A 488 10.48 32.59 6.17
C GLY A 488 9.58 31.75 7.07
N GLN A 489 8.81 30.81 6.50
CA GLN A 489 7.74 30.09 7.21
C GLN A 489 8.14 28.68 7.69
N LEU A 490 9.42 28.28 7.59
CA LEU A 490 9.85 27.00 8.12
C LEU A 490 9.74 26.97 9.65
N SER A 491 9.26 25.87 10.19
CA SER A 491 9.02 25.69 11.63
C SER A 491 10.10 24.84 12.26
N LYS A 492 10.53 25.20 13.49
CA LYS A 492 11.44 24.36 14.28
C LYS A 492 10.83 22.98 14.52
N THR A 493 11.65 21.97 14.38
CA THR A 493 11.27 20.56 14.62
C THR A 493 12.36 19.87 15.45
N PRO A 494 12.05 18.82 16.22
CA PRO A 494 13.05 17.98 16.84
C PRO A 494 14.05 17.45 15.81
N CYS A 495 15.29 17.27 16.23
CA CYS A 495 16.41 16.93 15.37
C CYS A 495 17.28 15.90 16.07
N ASN A 496 17.67 14.85 15.37
CA ASN A 496 18.52 13.81 15.94
C ASN A 496 19.98 14.25 16.09
N SER A 497 20.38 15.32 15.39
CA SER A 497 21.74 15.87 15.44
C SER A 497 22.03 16.74 16.68
N GLY A 498 21.00 17.04 17.52
CA GLY A 498 21.14 17.94 18.64
C GLY A 498 21.23 19.42 18.26
N ALA A 499 21.08 19.76 16.99
CA ALA A 499 21.08 21.13 16.45
C ALA A 499 19.65 21.68 16.29
N ASP A 500 19.52 22.92 15.85
CA ASP A 500 18.23 23.53 15.50
C ASP A 500 17.81 23.06 14.09
N CYS A 501 16.84 22.15 13.99
CA CYS A 501 16.28 21.69 12.73
C CYS A 501 14.94 22.37 12.42
N TYR A 502 14.64 22.44 11.11
CA TYR A 502 13.42 23.03 10.58
C TYR A 502 12.74 22.05 9.64
N GLY A 503 11.44 21.83 9.86
CA GLY A 503 10.58 21.03 9.03
C GLY A 503 9.82 21.88 8.01
N PHE A 504 9.21 21.20 7.06
CA PHE A 504 8.47 21.81 5.95
C PHE A 504 6.99 21.45 6.05
N ASP A 505 6.10 22.41 5.82
CA ASP A 505 4.67 22.14 5.60
C ASP A 505 4.44 21.80 4.13
N TRP A 506 4.15 20.54 3.84
CA TRP A 506 3.93 20.05 2.49
C TRP A 506 2.66 20.60 1.83
N SER A 507 1.74 21.16 2.62
CA SER A 507 0.55 21.84 2.11
C SER A 507 0.82 23.26 1.65
N ASP A 508 1.99 23.82 1.99
CA ASP A 508 2.46 25.10 1.46
C ASP A 508 3.31 24.87 0.21
N PRO A 509 2.90 25.34 -0.98
CA PRO A 509 3.66 25.17 -2.22
C PRO A 509 5.10 25.73 -2.16
N ASN A 510 5.33 26.82 -1.41
CA ASN A 510 6.66 27.41 -1.31
C ASN A 510 7.58 26.57 -0.42
N GLN A 511 7.05 25.97 0.65
CA GLN A 511 7.81 25.08 1.52
C GLN A 511 8.10 23.75 0.81
N ALA A 512 7.12 23.14 0.14
CA ALA A 512 7.34 21.96 -0.69
C ALA A 512 8.39 22.23 -1.78
N LYS A 513 8.29 23.39 -2.47
CA LYS A 513 9.30 23.82 -3.44
C LYS A 513 10.68 23.99 -2.80
N ALA A 514 10.75 24.61 -1.61
CA ALA A 514 12.00 24.81 -0.90
C ALA A 514 12.70 23.47 -0.61
N PHE A 515 11.93 22.46 -0.23
CA PHE A 515 12.45 21.13 0.01
C PHE A 515 12.92 20.44 -1.27
N PHE A 516 12.14 20.46 -2.35
CA PHE A 516 12.56 19.88 -3.63
C PHE A 516 13.73 20.63 -4.29
N ASP A 517 13.91 21.93 -3.99
CA ASP A 517 15.11 22.66 -4.40
C ASP A 517 16.40 22.11 -3.76
N LEU A 518 16.31 21.41 -2.62
CA LEU A 518 17.43 20.69 -2.00
C LEU A 518 17.81 19.42 -2.76
N HIS A 519 16.86 18.79 -3.44
CA HIS A 519 17.05 17.56 -4.21
C HIS A 519 17.73 17.81 -5.56
N LYS A 520 17.50 18.96 -6.16
CA LYS A 520 17.95 19.29 -7.54
C LYS A 520 19.41 19.00 -7.86
N PRO A 521 20.40 19.26 -6.96
CA PRO A 521 21.79 18.91 -7.25
C PRO A 521 22.00 17.40 -7.44
N TYR A 522 21.31 16.57 -6.68
CA TYR A 522 21.39 15.13 -6.74
C TYR A 522 20.59 14.58 -7.94
N ASP A 523 19.43 15.17 -8.24
CA ASP A 523 18.63 14.84 -9.41
C ASP A 523 19.44 15.08 -10.69
N ALA A 524 20.16 16.21 -10.76
CA ALA A 524 21.05 16.54 -11.90
C ALA A 524 22.20 15.53 -12.08
N GLN A 525 22.60 14.84 -11.03
CA GLN A 525 23.60 13.76 -11.06
C GLN A 525 23.01 12.41 -11.49
N GLY A 526 21.68 12.31 -11.57
CA GLY A 526 20.99 11.12 -12.06
C GLY A 526 20.46 10.19 -10.98
N VAL A 527 20.14 10.70 -9.79
CA VAL A 527 19.41 9.97 -8.78
C VAL A 527 18.08 9.49 -9.39
N ARG A 528 17.80 8.17 -9.25
CA ARG A 528 16.64 7.59 -9.90
C ARG A 528 15.38 7.65 -9.05
N LEU A 529 15.52 7.58 -7.73
CA LEU A 529 14.41 7.51 -6.79
C LEU A 529 14.84 8.02 -5.42
N TRP A 530 13.90 8.55 -4.66
CA TRP A 530 14.06 8.96 -3.28
C TRP A 530 13.36 7.98 -2.34
N TRP A 531 14.08 7.54 -1.32
CA TRP A 531 13.52 6.74 -0.23
C TRP A 531 13.09 7.67 0.90
N ASN A 532 11.79 7.82 1.07
CA ASN A 532 11.16 8.66 2.10
C ASN A 532 11.14 7.90 3.42
N ASP A 533 12.25 7.93 4.12
CA ASP A 533 12.42 7.25 5.39
C ASP A 533 12.22 8.25 6.53
N TRP A 534 11.36 7.89 7.52
CA TRP A 534 10.92 8.83 8.56
C TRP A 534 10.56 10.23 8.01
N CYS A 535 10.36 10.33 6.71
CA CYS A 535 10.21 11.57 5.97
C CYS A 535 9.11 12.44 6.55
N CYS A 536 8.12 11.82 7.07
CA CYS A 536 6.87 12.47 7.42
C CYS A 536 6.74 12.81 8.90
N ASP A 537 7.68 12.38 9.71
CA ASP A 537 7.72 12.54 11.13
C ASP A 537 8.00 13.97 11.61
N ALA A 538 8.86 14.68 10.90
CA ALA A 538 9.22 16.07 11.18
C ALA A 538 8.60 17.05 10.17
N SER A 539 7.82 16.57 9.21
CA SER A 539 7.12 17.36 8.21
C SER A 539 5.66 17.53 8.57
N LEU A 540 5.14 18.71 8.28
CA LEU A 540 3.73 19.03 8.48
C LEU A 540 2.99 18.90 7.14
N ALA A 541 1.71 18.53 7.19
CA ALA A 541 0.78 18.72 6.09
C ALA A 541 -0.51 19.25 6.71
N THR A 542 -0.57 20.57 6.88
CA THR A 542 -1.67 21.25 7.56
C THR A 542 -2.91 21.42 6.69
N GLY A 543 -2.83 21.02 5.42
CA GLY A 543 -3.95 21.03 4.48
C GLY A 543 -5.08 20.15 4.96
N ARG A 544 -6.31 20.73 5.03
CA ARG A 544 -7.48 19.99 5.48
C ARG A 544 -7.92 18.94 4.45
N GLY A 545 -8.30 17.78 4.93
CA GLY A 545 -8.92 16.73 4.14
C GLY A 545 -7.97 15.88 3.29
N ILE A 546 -6.67 15.90 3.60
CA ILE A 546 -5.70 15.00 2.99
C ILE A 546 -4.80 14.39 4.06
N THR A 547 -4.56 13.09 3.95
CA THR A 547 -3.58 12.39 4.76
C THR A 547 -2.18 12.87 4.38
N PRO A 548 -1.32 13.26 5.34
CA PRO A 548 0.02 13.76 5.03
C PRO A 548 0.83 12.83 4.14
N ASP A 549 0.87 11.53 4.45
CA ASP A 549 1.61 10.54 3.65
C ASP A 549 1.16 10.53 2.19
N THR A 550 -0.15 10.56 1.95
CA THR A 550 -0.72 10.60 0.60
C THR A 550 -0.25 11.84 -0.18
N LEU A 551 -0.27 13.02 0.44
CA LEU A 551 0.18 14.25 -0.20
C LEU A 551 1.67 14.20 -0.56
N ILE A 552 2.50 13.82 0.43
CA ILE A 552 3.96 13.76 0.26
C ILE A 552 4.32 12.76 -0.85
N ASN A 553 3.73 11.57 -0.83
CA ASN A 553 3.98 10.54 -1.83
C ASN A 553 3.59 10.98 -3.24
N GLN A 554 2.45 11.66 -3.40
CA GLN A 554 2.03 12.22 -4.69
C GLN A 554 3.01 13.28 -5.21
N LEU A 555 3.47 14.16 -4.34
CA LEU A 555 4.45 15.19 -4.71
C LEU A 555 5.80 14.57 -5.09
N TYR A 556 6.28 13.57 -4.35
CA TYR A 556 7.51 12.84 -4.68
C TYR A 556 7.41 12.04 -5.99
N ALA A 557 6.29 11.39 -6.23
CA ALA A 557 6.07 10.67 -7.48
C ALA A 557 6.12 11.62 -8.69
N ALA A 558 5.47 12.78 -8.57
CA ALA A 558 5.51 13.82 -9.60
C ALA A 558 6.92 14.38 -9.79
N HIS A 559 7.61 14.72 -8.69
CA HIS A 559 8.99 15.22 -8.71
C HIS A 559 9.94 14.21 -9.39
N THR A 560 9.85 12.93 -9.02
CA THR A 560 10.67 11.87 -9.62
C THR A 560 10.41 11.74 -11.12
N ALA A 561 9.15 11.82 -11.55
CA ALA A 561 8.79 11.78 -12.96
C ALA A 561 9.35 13.00 -13.73
N GLU A 562 9.25 14.19 -13.15
CA GLU A 562 9.76 15.42 -13.74
C GLU A 562 11.29 15.42 -13.84
N ALA A 563 11.97 15.08 -12.75
CA ALA A 563 13.43 15.09 -12.67
C ALA A 563 14.09 14.07 -13.61
N THR A 564 13.47 12.90 -13.78
CA THR A 564 14.06 11.79 -14.55
C THR A 564 13.52 11.65 -15.97
N GLY A 565 12.31 12.15 -16.25
CA GLY A 565 11.57 11.88 -17.48
C GLY A 565 11.11 10.40 -17.60
N LEU A 566 11.17 9.63 -16.51
CA LEU A 566 10.84 8.21 -16.43
C LEU A 566 9.61 8.00 -15.55
N ARG A 567 9.29 6.73 -15.23
CA ARG A 567 8.18 6.39 -14.32
C ARG A 567 8.44 6.96 -12.94
N GLY A 568 7.53 7.84 -12.48
CA GLY A 568 7.58 8.43 -11.14
C GLY A 568 6.81 7.61 -10.13
N PHE A 569 7.38 7.44 -8.96
CA PHE A 569 6.75 6.87 -7.78
C PHE A 569 7.56 7.26 -6.54
N ALA A 570 6.98 7.11 -5.36
CA ALA A 570 7.65 7.26 -4.10
C ALA A 570 8.01 5.90 -3.51
N PHE A 571 9.03 5.85 -2.71
CA PHE A 571 9.35 4.72 -1.84
C PHE A 571 9.30 5.21 -0.41
N SER A 572 8.30 4.80 0.38
CA SER A 572 8.03 5.42 1.67
C SER A 572 7.72 4.42 2.78
N ARG A 573 8.09 4.80 4.00
CA ARG A 573 7.71 4.08 5.22
C ARG A 573 6.20 4.19 5.43
N ILE A 574 5.53 3.09 5.72
CA ILE A 574 4.08 3.07 5.96
C ILE A 574 3.74 3.92 7.17
N GLY A 575 2.84 4.88 7.00
CA GLY A 575 2.23 5.65 8.07
C GLY A 575 3.21 6.42 8.95
N ALA A 576 4.39 6.77 8.43
CA ALA A 576 5.41 7.49 9.18
C ALA A 576 4.92 8.87 9.65
N SER A 577 4.24 9.63 8.80
CA SER A 577 3.72 10.95 9.12
C SER A 577 2.73 10.96 10.29
N TYR A 578 2.01 9.89 10.46
CA TYR A 578 1.01 9.77 11.50
C TYR A 578 1.60 9.61 12.89
N GLN A 579 2.80 9.06 13.02
CA GLN A 579 3.38 8.73 14.32
C GLN A 579 3.64 9.95 15.21
N ARG A 580 3.98 11.09 14.62
CA ARG A 580 4.34 12.30 15.38
C ARG A 580 3.39 13.48 15.19
N LEU A 581 2.64 13.53 14.11
CA LEU A 581 1.83 14.71 13.79
C LEU A 581 0.47 14.74 14.48
N GLY A 582 0.05 13.66 15.13
CA GLY A 582 -1.25 13.60 15.83
C GLY A 582 -2.46 13.86 14.91
N GLY A 583 -2.23 14.03 13.61
CA GLY A 583 -3.27 14.20 12.62
C GLY A 583 -3.77 12.83 12.18
N GLY A 584 -5.05 12.56 12.28
CA GLY A 584 -5.66 11.34 11.79
C GLY A 584 -5.38 11.12 10.28
N TYR A 585 -6.00 10.12 9.70
CA TYR A 585 -6.04 9.88 8.27
C TYR A 585 -7.32 10.49 7.67
N PRO A 586 -7.40 11.81 7.49
CA PRO A 586 -8.66 12.45 7.09
C PRO A 586 -9.17 12.01 5.71
N SER A 587 -8.27 11.53 4.84
CA SER A 587 -8.63 10.93 3.55
C SER A 587 -8.46 9.40 3.52
N GLY A 588 -8.02 8.76 4.62
CA GLY A 588 -7.66 7.35 4.62
C GLY A 588 -6.47 7.03 3.72
N PRO A 589 -6.21 5.76 3.41
CA PRO A 589 -5.09 5.29 2.57
C PRO A 589 -5.48 5.12 1.09
N TRP A 590 -6.71 5.49 0.71
CA TRP A 590 -7.34 5.10 -0.56
C TRP A 590 -6.68 5.67 -1.82
N ALA A 591 -5.79 6.64 -1.66
CA ALA A 591 -5.07 7.26 -2.77
C ALA A 591 -3.59 6.88 -2.85
N ASP A 592 -3.04 6.21 -1.84
CA ASP A 592 -1.60 5.93 -1.72
C ASP A 592 -1.09 5.05 -2.87
N HIS A 593 -1.87 4.05 -3.26
CA HIS A 593 -1.50 3.12 -4.33
C HIS A 593 -1.18 3.80 -5.67
N ARG A 594 -1.65 5.04 -5.91
CA ARG A 594 -1.37 5.76 -7.16
C ARG A 594 0.04 6.32 -7.24
N SER A 595 0.73 6.44 -6.13
CA SER A 595 1.99 7.21 -6.07
C SER A 595 3.14 6.53 -5.37
N THR A 596 2.90 5.45 -4.62
CA THR A 596 3.96 4.88 -3.77
C THR A 596 4.05 3.37 -3.81
N MET A 597 5.23 2.87 -3.47
CA MET A 597 5.43 1.56 -2.87
C MET A 597 5.78 1.75 -1.40
N HIS A 598 5.23 0.92 -0.54
CA HIS A 598 5.48 0.96 0.90
C HIS A 598 6.64 0.07 1.32
N PHE A 599 7.35 0.47 2.39
CA PHE A 599 8.09 -0.47 3.21
C PHE A 599 7.64 -0.38 4.68
N THR A 600 7.80 -1.49 5.38
CA THR A 600 7.16 -1.67 6.69
C THR A 600 7.95 -1.10 7.86
N GLY A 601 9.12 -0.51 7.62
CA GLY A 601 9.98 0.10 8.66
C GLY A 601 11.02 -0.87 9.23
N ASP A 602 11.71 -0.43 10.28
CA ASP A 602 12.87 -1.11 10.89
C ASP A 602 12.45 -2.41 11.59
N SER A 603 12.58 -3.52 10.89
CA SER A 603 12.11 -4.82 11.36
C SER A 603 13.05 -5.44 12.39
N SER A 604 12.49 -6.13 13.39
CA SER A 604 13.23 -6.89 14.40
C SER A 604 13.51 -8.33 13.94
N PRO A 605 14.61 -8.95 14.36
CA PRO A 605 14.96 -10.32 13.98
C PRO A 605 14.18 -11.34 14.82
N THR A 606 12.84 -11.35 14.66
CA THR A 606 11.94 -12.27 15.36
C THR A 606 11.06 -13.04 14.40
N TRP A 607 10.61 -14.22 14.83
CA TRP A 607 9.70 -15.06 14.07
C TRP A 607 8.31 -14.40 13.91
N GLU A 608 7.89 -13.64 14.91
CA GLU A 608 6.64 -12.88 14.90
C GLU A 608 6.67 -11.79 13.82
N THR A 609 7.81 -11.08 13.69
CA THR A 609 7.98 -10.07 12.64
C THR A 609 7.94 -10.71 11.25
N LEU A 610 8.61 -11.84 11.07
CA LEU A 610 8.58 -12.60 9.81
C LEU A 610 7.16 -13.04 9.46
N ALA A 611 6.42 -13.58 10.43
CA ALA A 611 5.04 -14.02 10.24
C ALA A 611 4.12 -12.85 9.86
N PHE A 612 4.32 -11.71 10.52
CA PHE A 612 3.57 -10.51 10.22
C PHE A 612 3.87 -9.97 8.83
N ALA A 613 5.15 -9.89 8.44
CA ALA A 613 5.56 -9.44 7.10
C ALA A 613 4.96 -10.33 6.01
N ALA A 614 4.91 -11.64 6.21
CA ALA A 614 4.26 -12.56 5.29
C ALA A 614 2.76 -12.25 5.13
N GLY A 615 2.07 -11.87 6.21
CA GLY A 615 0.65 -11.50 6.19
C GLY A 615 0.38 -10.18 5.49
N ILE A 616 1.20 -9.16 5.74
CA ILE A 616 0.98 -7.82 5.18
C ILE A 616 1.25 -7.76 3.67
N ASN A 617 2.14 -8.62 3.15
CA ASN A 617 2.33 -8.77 1.70
C ASN A 617 1.03 -8.92 0.92
N ALA A 618 0.04 -9.58 1.52
CA ALA A 618 -1.25 -9.82 0.90
C ALA A 618 -2.32 -8.82 1.33
N SER A 619 -2.31 -8.37 2.60
CA SER A 619 -3.41 -7.56 3.14
C SER A 619 -3.44 -6.13 2.60
N GLU A 620 -2.31 -5.52 2.22
CA GLU A 620 -2.30 -4.16 1.65
C GLU A 620 -3.00 -4.08 0.29
N GLY A 621 -3.15 -5.19 -0.41
CA GLY A 621 -4.02 -5.28 -1.58
C GLY A 621 -5.47 -4.85 -1.31
N ASN A 622 -5.94 -4.95 -0.07
CA ASN A 622 -7.29 -4.55 0.33
C ASN A 622 -7.50 -3.02 0.39
N ILE A 623 -6.42 -2.24 0.28
CA ILE A 623 -6.47 -0.78 0.06
C ILE A 623 -6.05 -0.39 -1.36
N GLY A 624 -5.92 -1.37 -2.26
CA GLY A 624 -5.51 -1.16 -3.65
C GLY A 624 -4.00 -1.09 -3.86
N LEU A 625 -3.16 -1.26 -2.83
CA LEU A 625 -1.70 -1.14 -2.92
C LEU A 625 -1.05 -2.50 -3.21
N PRO A 626 -0.44 -2.69 -4.42
CA PRO A 626 0.14 -3.97 -4.80
C PRO A 626 1.63 -4.11 -4.46
N TYR A 627 2.30 -3.05 -4.01
CA TYR A 627 3.75 -2.97 -3.89
C TYR A 627 4.19 -2.77 -2.45
N VAL A 628 4.60 -3.85 -1.80
CA VAL A 628 5.05 -3.87 -0.40
C VAL A 628 6.48 -4.39 -0.35
N SER A 629 7.32 -3.70 0.40
CA SER A 629 8.70 -4.06 0.72
C SER A 629 8.87 -4.22 2.23
N HIS A 630 9.87 -4.99 2.62
CA HIS A 630 10.30 -5.16 4.01
C HIS A 630 11.80 -4.97 4.11
N ASP A 631 12.31 -4.87 5.32
CA ASP A 631 13.74 -5.02 5.60
C ASP A 631 14.05 -6.53 5.63
N ILE A 632 14.36 -7.09 4.45
CA ILE A 632 14.66 -8.52 4.31
C ILE A 632 15.98 -8.84 5.02
N GLY A 633 15.94 -9.82 5.90
CA GLY A 633 17.04 -10.18 6.80
C GLY A 633 16.97 -9.48 8.16
N SER A 634 16.00 -8.59 8.36
CA SER A 634 15.78 -7.71 9.51
C SER A 634 16.76 -6.53 9.64
N PHE A 635 16.21 -5.37 10.03
CA PHE A 635 17.00 -4.16 10.25
C PHE A 635 17.81 -4.24 11.54
N HIS A 636 17.13 -4.53 12.68
CA HIS A 636 17.76 -4.62 13.98
C HIS A 636 18.52 -5.94 14.18
N GLY A 637 19.34 -5.98 15.21
CA GLY A 637 20.12 -7.13 15.64
C GLY A 637 21.59 -7.04 15.20
N GLU A 638 22.47 -7.31 16.15
CA GLU A 638 23.88 -7.51 15.88
C GLU A 638 24.08 -8.82 15.11
N GLU A 639 25.20 -8.96 14.41
CA GLU A 639 25.53 -10.16 13.65
C GLU A 639 25.43 -11.47 14.47
N THR A 640 25.78 -11.38 15.75
CA THR A 640 25.71 -12.50 16.70
C THR A 640 24.29 -12.82 17.15
N ASP A 641 23.35 -11.89 17.00
CA ASP A 641 21.96 -12.02 17.48
C ASP A 641 21.01 -12.52 16.37
N LYS A 642 21.46 -12.49 15.12
CA LYS A 642 20.66 -12.98 13.98
C LYS A 642 20.74 -14.52 13.90
N ASN A 643 19.58 -15.13 14.13
CA ASN A 643 19.46 -16.58 13.95
C ASN A 643 19.62 -16.95 12.47
N PRO A 644 20.58 -17.83 12.09
CA PRO A 644 20.80 -18.19 10.69
C PRO A 644 19.56 -18.79 10.00
N GLU A 645 18.78 -19.61 10.71
CA GLU A 645 17.53 -20.15 10.15
C GLU A 645 16.54 -19.01 9.87
N LEU A 646 16.31 -18.12 10.83
CA LEU A 646 15.40 -16.98 10.66
C LEU A 646 15.85 -16.11 9.48
N TYR A 647 17.17 -15.86 9.35
CA TYR A 647 17.71 -15.12 8.22
C TYR A 647 17.38 -15.79 6.87
N ALA A 648 17.65 -17.10 6.74
CA ALA A 648 17.33 -17.84 5.51
C ALA A 648 15.82 -17.77 5.19
N ARG A 649 14.94 -17.84 6.21
CA ARG A 649 13.50 -17.73 6.03
C ARG A 649 13.07 -16.32 5.59
N TRP A 650 13.77 -15.27 6.05
CA TRP A 650 13.57 -13.92 5.53
C TRP A 650 13.95 -13.82 4.05
N MET A 651 15.10 -14.38 3.63
CA MET A 651 15.50 -14.39 2.22
C MET A 651 14.48 -15.14 1.34
N GLN A 652 13.91 -16.22 1.87
CA GLN A 652 12.85 -16.98 1.19
C GLN A 652 11.58 -16.13 1.03
N LEU A 653 11.16 -15.43 2.06
CA LEU A 653 10.01 -14.52 1.99
C LEU A 653 10.29 -13.41 0.97
N GLY A 654 11.47 -12.78 1.02
CA GLY A 654 11.89 -11.71 0.11
C GLY A 654 11.72 -12.11 -1.35
N ALA A 655 12.26 -13.27 -1.73
CA ALA A 655 12.20 -13.77 -3.11
C ALA A 655 10.76 -13.91 -3.65
N PHE A 656 9.76 -14.05 -2.78
CA PHE A 656 8.34 -14.16 -3.15
C PHE A 656 7.48 -12.98 -2.67
N SER A 657 8.11 -11.93 -2.12
CA SER A 657 7.43 -10.66 -1.82
C SER A 657 7.26 -9.80 -3.08
N PRO A 658 6.28 -8.89 -3.13
CA PRO A 658 6.13 -7.97 -4.26
C PRO A 658 7.41 -7.21 -4.59
N ILE A 659 8.07 -6.67 -3.59
CA ILE A 659 9.39 -6.02 -3.71
C ILE A 659 10.38 -6.74 -2.79
N ASP A 660 11.57 -7.03 -3.31
CA ASP A 660 12.65 -7.70 -2.57
C ASP A 660 13.81 -6.75 -2.33
N ARG A 661 13.96 -6.30 -1.08
CA ARG A 661 15.00 -5.36 -0.67
C ARG A 661 15.73 -5.89 0.57
N ILE A 662 16.96 -6.33 0.40
CA ILE A 662 17.85 -6.63 1.53
C ILE A 662 18.17 -5.32 2.24
N HIS A 663 17.95 -5.25 3.56
CA HIS A 663 18.30 -4.08 4.35
C HIS A 663 18.65 -4.45 5.79
N SER A 664 19.63 -3.74 6.36
CA SER A 664 20.03 -3.91 7.77
C SER A 664 20.65 -2.63 8.34
N GLY A 665 20.62 -2.51 9.67
CA GLY A 665 21.26 -1.45 10.44
C GLY A 665 22.70 -1.83 10.82
N GLY A 666 23.64 -1.70 9.89
CA GLY A 666 25.07 -1.71 10.22
C GLY A 666 25.85 -3.01 10.02
N LYS A 667 25.27 -4.20 10.26
CA LYS A 667 26.02 -5.47 10.13
C LYS A 667 25.44 -6.43 9.08
N ALA A 668 26.08 -7.60 8.95
CA ALA A 668 25.89 -8.56 7.88
C ALA A 668 24.41 -8.76 7.49
N SER A 669 24.13 -8.67 6.20
CA SER A 669 22.82 -8.95 5.63
C SER A 669 22.93 -9.70 4.30
N LEU A 670 24.13 -9.89 3.80
CA LEU A 670 24.35 -10.61 2.55
C LEU A 670 24.51 -12.11 2.82
N PRO A 671 23.96 -12.98 1.97
CA PRO A 671 24.03 -14.42 2.17
C PRO A 671 25.44 -14.95 2.41
N TRP A 672 26.41 -14.49 1.65
CA TRP A 672 27.82 -14.91 1.78
C TRP A 672 28.52 -14.39 3.05
N GLU A 673 27.98 -13.38 3.72
CA GLU A 673 28.46 -12.93 5.04
C GLU A 673 27.99 -13.88 6.15
N PHE A 674 26.83 -14.54 5.99
CA PHE A 674 26.35 -15.57 6.91
C PHE A 674 27.07 -16.90 6.71
N GLY A 675 27.33 -17.28 5.47
CA GLY A 675 27.95 -18.55 5.13
C GLY A 675 27.11 -19.78 5.53
N GLY A 676 27.71 -20.98 5.36
CA GLY A 676 27.06 -22.24 5.67
C GLY A 676 25.72 -22.46 4.96
N GLU A 677 24.89 -23.33 5.50
CA GLU A 677 23.57 -23.68 4.91
C GLU A 677 22.63 -22.47 4.78
N ALA A 678 22.68 -21.54 5.73
CA ALA A 678 21.83 -20.35 5.70
C ALA A 678 22.25 -19.39 4.58
N GLY A 679 23.55 -19.17 4.38
CA GLY A 679 24.07 -18.37 3.29
C GLY A 679 23.78 -19.00 1.94
N GLU A 680 24.03 -20.30 1.78
CA GLU A 680 23.73 -21.04 0.55
C GLU A 680 22.24 -20.97 0.19
N ALA A 681 21.35 -21.07 1.20
CA ALA A 681 19.92 -20.91 1.05
C ALA A 681 19.58 -19.48 0.58
N GLY A 682 20.15 -18.45 1.21
CA GLY A 682 19.95 -17.05 0.80
C GLY A 682 20.35 -16.82 -0.65
N GLU A 683 21.57 -17.22 -1.05
CA GLU A 683 22.02 -17.10 -2.43
C GLU A 683 21.12 -17.83 -3.45
N LYS A 684 20.58 -18.99 -3.07
CA LYS A 684 19.62 -19.73 -3.93
C LYS A 684 18.38 -18.91 -4.18
N PHE A 685 17.84 -18.23 -3.15
CA PHE A 685 16.62 -17.43 -3.25
C PHE A 685 16.87 -16.08 -3.94
N ASP A 686 18.02 -15.45 -3.76
CA ASP A 686 18.42 -14.27 -4.55
C ASP A 686 18.44 -14.58 -6.05
N ARG A 687 19.07 -15.70 -6.44
CA ARG A 687 19.06 -16.14 -7.85
C ARG A 687 17.67 -16.45 -8.34
N LEU A 688 16.82 -17.05 -7.49
CA LEU A 688 15.45 -17.33 -7.84
C LEU A 688 14.65 -16.04 -8.02
N ARG A 689 14.84 -15.03 -7.19
CA ARG A 689 14.21 -13.71 -7.33
C ARG A 689 14.49 -13.12 -8.71
N GLY A 690 15.74 -13.07 -9.13
CA GLY A 690 16.11 -12.56 -10.45
C GLY A 690 15.47 -13.36 -11.59
N ALA A 691 15.37 -14.69 -11.42
CA ALA A 691 14.68 -15.53 -12.41
C ALA A 691 13.17 -15.25 -12.48
N LEU A 692 12.54 -14.86 -11.39
CA LEU A 692 11.09 -14.60 -11.29
C LEU A 692 10.68 -13.19 -11.77
N THR A 693 11.60 -12.30 -12.09
CA THR A 693 11.29 -10.92 -12.53
C THR A 693 10.22 -10.85 -13.64
N PRO A 694 10.21 -11.70 -14.68
CA PRO A 694 9.14 -11.65 -15.71
C PRO A 694 7.76 -11.99 -15.16
N TYR A 695 7.68 -12.88 -14.18
CA TYR A 695 6.44 -13.23 -13.50
C TYR A 695 5.90 -12.06 -12.71
N PHE A 696 6.72 -11.47 -11.83
CA PHE A 696 6.35 -10.32 -11.02
C PHE A 696 5.96 -9.11 -11.88
N TYR A 697 6.72 -8.83 -12.92
CA TYR A 697 6.42 -7.71 -13.82
C TYR A 697 5.08 -7.87 -14.55
N SER A 698 4.77 -9.10 -14.96
CA SER A 698 3.47 -9.41 -15.57
C SER A 698 2.31 -9.28 -14.58
N LEU A 699 2.49 -9.70 -13.31
CA LEU A 699 1.51 -9.51 -12.25
C LEU A 699 1.33 -8.02 -11.90
N ALA A 700 2.42 -7.24 -11.88
CA ALA A 700 2.34 -5.79 -11.69
C ALA A 700 1.52 -5.12 -12.79
N ARG A 701 1.70 -5.54 -14.05
CA ARG A 701 0.86 -5.07 -15.16
C ARG A 701 -0.60 -5.47 -15.00
N GLU A 702 -0.87 -6.66 -14.51
CA GLU A 702 -2.24 -7.09 -14.16
C GLU A 702 -2.83 -6.17 -13.09
N SER A 703 -2.09 -5.91 -12.01
CA SER A 703 -2.53 -5.03 -10.92
C SER A 703 -2.89 -3.63 -11.43
N THR A 704 -2.03 -3.03 -12.25
CA THR A 704 -2.29 -1.72 -12.88
C THR A 704 -3.59 -1.70 -13.70
N ARG A 705 -3.95 -2.81 -14.32
CA ARG A 705 -5.13 -2.90 -15.21
C ARG A 705 -6.42 -3.28 -14.49
N THR A 706 -6.32 -4.01 -13.40
CA THR A 706 -7.47 -4.71 -12.81
C THR A 706 -7.70 -4.40 -11.34
N GLY A 707 -6.76 -3.73 -10.65
CA GLY A 707 -6.79 -3.54 -9.20
C GLY A 707 -6.51 -4.80 -8.39
N LEU A 708 -6.28 -5.94 -9.03
CA LEU A 708 -5.97 -7.17 -8.31
C LEU A 708 -4.53 -7.14 -7.81
N PRO A 709 -4.25 -7.38 -6.53
CA PRO A 709 -2.89 -7.36 -6.00
C PRO A 709 -2.05 -8.50 -6.58
N MET A 710 -0.73 -8.30 -6.56
CA MET A 710 0.24 -9.32 -6.96
C MET A 710 0.21 -10.50 -5.97
N ALA A 711 0.39 -10.20 -4.68
CA ALA A 711 0.20 -11.14 -3.58
C ALA A 711 -1.27 -11.08 -3.13
N ARG A 712 -1.96 -12.19 -3.22
CA ARG A 712 -3.40 -12.29 -3.00
C ARG A 712 -3.69 -13.07 -1.74
N PRO A 713 -4.38 -12.51 -0.75
CA PRO A 713 -4.83 -13.28 0.38
C PRO A 713 -5.71 -14.44 -0.09
N LEU A 714 -5.64 -15.57 0.59
CA LEU A 714 -6.29 -16.80 0.11
C LEU A 714 -7.79 -16.65 -0.08
N TYR A 715 -8.46 -15.84 0.75
CA TYR A 715 -9.91 -15.61 0.62
C TYR A 715 -10.30 -14.89 -0.69
N LEU A 716 -9.37 -14.20 -1.34
CA LEU A 716 -9.64 -13.53 -2.62
C LEU A 716 -9.96 -14.55 -3.74
N ASN A 717 -9.33 -15.73 -3.68
CA ASN A 717 -9.54 -16.82 -4.60
C ASN A 717 -10.50 -17.89 -4.07
N TYR A 718 -10.63 -18.01 -2.72
CA TYR A 718 -11.40 -19.08 -2.06
C TYR A 718 -12.29 -18.49 -0.96
N PRO A 719 -13.22 -17.59 -1.27
CA PRO A 719 -14.01 -16.86 -0.28
C PRO A 719 -14.90 -17.75 0.57
N GLU A 720 -15.35 -18.90 0.04
CA GLU A 720 -16.23 -19.85 0.76
C GLU A 720 -15.46 -20.87 1.61
N GLN A 721 -14.13 -20.78 1.65
CA GLN A 721 -13.31 -21.68 2.44
C GLN A 721 -12.89 -21.01 3.75
N LYS A 722 -13.39 -21.50 4.89
CA LYS A 722 -13.04 -20.96 6.22
C LYS A 722 -11.52 -20.89 6.44
N ALA A 723 -10.80 -21.93 6.05
CA ALA A 723 -9.36 -22.01 6.19
C ALA A 723 -8.61 -20.91 5.40
N ALA A 724 -9.19 -20.35 4.34
CA ALA A 724 -8.60 -19.24 3.59
C ALA A 724 -8.49 -17.95 4.42
N TYR A 725 -9.25 -17.82 5.47
CA TYR A 725 -9.20 -16.69 6.41
C TYR A 725 -8.31 -16.98 7.63
N GLU A 726 -8.05 -18.24 7.92
CA GLU A 726 -7.28 -18.67 9.09
C GLU A 726 -5.77 -18.74 8.81
N HIS A 727 -5.37 -18.96 7.53
CA HIS A 727 -3.97 -19.07 7.11
C HIS A 727 -3.43 -17.74 6.53
N SER A 728 -3.39 -16.70 7.33
CA SER A 728 -3.08 -15.33 6.90
C SER A 728 -1.63 -15.08 6.49
N THR A 729 -0.69 -15.98 6.83
CA THR A 729 0.71 -15.92 6.37
C THR A 729 0.91 -16.55 5.00
N GLN A 730 -0.12 -17.22 4.46
CA GLN A 730 -0.11 -17.83 3.14
C GLN A 730 -0.86 -16.93 2.16
N TYR A 731 -0.36 -16.87 0.94
CA TYR A 731 -0.97 -16.08 -0.13
C TYR A 731 -0.73 -16.73 -1.49
N THR A 732 -1.46 -16.31 -2.51
CA THR A 732 -1.13 -16.68 -3.88
C THR A 732 -0.47 -15.49 -4.59
N LEU A 733 0.59 -15.75 -5.36
CA LEU A 733 1.10 -14.85 -6.37
C LEU A 733 0.32 -15.09 -7.66
N GLY A 734 -0.46 -14.08 -8.06
CA GLY A 734 -1.48 -14.31 -9.08
C GLY A 734 -2.48 -15.39 -8.64
N ASP A 735 -2.95 -16.19 -9.58
CA ASP A 735 -3.93 -17.26 -9.32
C ASP A 735 -3.31 -18.67 -9.28
N ASP A 736 -2.05 -18.83 -9.73
CA ASP A 736 -1.48 -20.13 -10.03
C ASP A 736 -0.35 -20.58 -9.10
N VAL A 737 0.19 -19.69 -8.25
CA VAL A 737 1.33 -19.99 -7.38
C VAL A 737 0.95 -19.70 -5.93
N LEU A 738 0.86 -20.74 -5.10
CA LEU A 738 0.66 -20.63 -3.66
C LEU A 738 2.01 -20.51 -2.97
N VAL A 739 2.16 -19.53 -2.11
CA VAL A 739 3.36 -19.27 -1.28
C VAL A 739 2.98 -19.45 0.19
N ALA A 740 3.72 -20.27 0.89
CA ALA A 740 3.50 -20.54 2.32
C ALA A 740 4.82 -20.41 3.08
N PRO A 741 5.23 -19.21 3.47
CA PRO A 741 6.47 -18.97 4.19
C PRO A 741 6.55 -19.77 5.49
N VAL A 742 7.75 -20.23 5.81
CA VAL A 742 8.02 -20.87 7.10
C VAL A 742 8.25 -19.78 8.12
N THR A 743 7.34 -19.63 9.06
CA THR A 743 7.33 -18.53 10.05
C THR A 743 7.54 -19.02 11.48
N GLU A 744 7.99 -20.27 11.64
CA GLU A 744 8.31 -20.87 12.92
C GLU A 744 9.66 -21.62 12.85
N PRO A 745 10.41 -21.72 13.97
CA PRO A 745 11.70 -22.39 13.97
C PRO A 745 11.60 -23.88 13.67
N GLY A 746 12.67 -24.44 13.14
CA GLY A 746 12.82 -25.87 12.84
C GLY A 746 12.13 -26.32 11.56
N GLY A 747 11.85 -25.39 10.67
CA GLY A 747 11.27 -25.66 9.35
C GLY A 747 9.81 -26.12 9.38
N LYS A 748 9.16 -26.10 10.54
CA LYS A 748 7.78 -26.58 10.71
C LYS A 748 6.76 -25.55 10.27
N SER A 749 5.75 -26.00 9.53
CA SER A 749 4.59 -25.15 9.18
C SER A 749 3.35 -26.00 8.93
N THR A 750 2.19 -25.34 9.02
CA THR A 750 0.91 -25.91 8.62
C THR A 750 0.52 -25.30 7.28
N LEU A 751 0.62 -26.08 6.23
CA LEU A 751 0.26 -25.71 4.88
C LEU A 751 -1.22 -26.01 4.64
N TRP A 752 -2.04 -25.00 4.38
CA TRP A 752 -3.35 -25.20 3.81
C TRP A 752 -3.26 -25.25 2.29
N VAL A 753 -3.64 -26.37 1.72
CA VAL A 753 -3.70 -26.59 0.28
C VAL A 753 -5.12 -26.26 -0.18
N PRO A 754 -5.31 -25.26 -1.04
CA PRO A 754 -6.62 -24.89 -1.56
C PRO A 754 -7.24 -26.01 -2.43
N PRO A 755 -8.55 -25.92 -2.76
CA PRO A 755 -9.20 -26.84 -3.69
C PRO A 755 -8.43 -27.03 -5.00
N GLY A 756 -8.34 -28.27 -5.47
CA GLY A 756 -7.60 -28.63 -6.68
C GLY A 756 -6.32 -29.40 -6.40
N THR A 757 -5.52 -29.61 -7.44
CA THR A 757 -4.22 -30.29 -7.36
C THR A 757 -3.09 -29.30 -7.49
N TRP A 758 -2.15 -29.40 -6.57
CA TRP A 758 -1.01 -28.51 -6.39
C TRP A 758 0.29 -29.30 -6.33
N THR A 759 1.34 -28.84 -6.96
CA THR A 759 2.64 -29.49 -6.96
C THR A 759 3.69 -28.56 -6.40
N ASP A 760 4.42 -29.04 -5.42
CA ASP A 760 5.52 -28.30 -4.81
C ASP A 760 6.65 -28.07 -5.81
N TYR A 761 7.07 -26.83 -5.92
CA TYR A 761 8.06 -26.37 -6.88
C TYR A 761 9.45 -26.99 -6.65
N PHE A 762 9.86 -27.14 -5.38
CA PHE A 762 11.17 -27.63 -5.01
C PHE A 762 11.26 -29.16 -5.00
N THR A 763 10.23 -29.81 -4.44
CA THR A 763 10.25 -31.25 -4.20
C THR A 763 9.54 -32.06 -5.28
N GLY A 764 8.65 -31.44 -6.05
CA GLY A 764 7.75 -32.14 -6.98
C GLY A 764 6.63 -32.92 -6.29
N LYS A 765 6.50 -32.83 -4.96
CA LYS A 765 5.43 -33.49 -4.21
C LYS A 765 4.08 -32.89 -4.55
N THR A 766 3.09 -33.75 -4.75
CA THR A 766 1.75 -33.33 -5.16
C THR A 766 0.78 -33.43 -3.97
N TYR A 767 -0.08 -32.42 -3.87
CA TYR A 767 -1.14 -32.32 -2.89
C TYR A 767 -2.48 -32.11 -3.57
N THR A 768 -3.52 -32.74 -3.05
CA THR A 768 -4.90 -32.48 -3.47
C THR A 768 -5.65 -31.88 -2.29
N GLY A 769 -6.18 -30.66 -2.49
CA GLY A 769 -6.95 -29.94 -1.47
C GLY A 769 -8.46 -29.98 -1.74
N PRO A 770 -9.30 -29.42 -0.83
CA PRO A 770 -8.86 -28.62 0.32
C PRO A 770 -8.41 -29.49 1.51
N LYS A 771 -7.26 -29.17 2.07
CA LYS A 771 -6.77 -29.82 3.31
C LYS A 771 -5.61 -29.04 3.93
N SER A 772 -5.45 -29.15 5.25
CA SER A 772 -4.23 -28.71 5.94
C SER A 772 -3.26 -29.90 6.09
N VAL A 773 -1.98 -29.61 5.92
CA VAL A 773 -0.88 -30.58 5.98
C VAL A 773 0.25 -30.02 6.84
N HIS A 774 0.72 -30.78 7.81
CA HIS A 774 1.95 -30.43 8.52
C HIS A 774 3.16 -30.81 7.67
N VAL A 775 4.05 -29.88 7.47
CA VAL A 775 5.29 -30.06 6.71
C VAL A 775 6.49 -29.65 7.55
N THR A 776 7.63 -30.30 7.29
CA THR A 776 8.93 -29.86 7.76
C THR A 776 9.77 -29.60 6.52
N THR A 777 10.23 -28.37 6.36
CA THR A 777 10.87 -27.90 5.15
C THR A 777 12.35 -27.68 5.41
N PRO A 778 13.26 -28.25 4.61
CA PRO A 778 14.70 -27.98 4.69
C PRO A 778 15.00 -26.49 4.60
N LEU A 779 16.19 -26.08 5.06
CA LEU A 779 16.55 -24.67 5.12
C LEU A 779 16.69 -24.03 3.73
N ASP A 780 17.03 -24.82 2.72
CA ASP A 780 17.18 -24.37 1.33
C ASP A 780 15.88 -24.47 0.50
N GLU A 781 14.73 -24.71 1.15
CA GLU A 781 13.42 -24.83 0.51
C GLU A 781 12.36 -24.03 1.27
N MET A 782 11.29 -23.69 0.57
CA MET A 782 10.06 -23.09 1.11
C MET A 782 8.86 -23.74 0.41
N PRO A 783 7.74 -24.02 1.08
CA PRO A 783 6.55 -24.52 0.41
C PRO A 783 6.01 -23.49 -0.60
N VAL A 784 6.25 -23.76 -1.88
CA VAL A 784 5.75 -23.02 -3.03
C VAL A 784 5.06 -24.00 -3.96
N LEU A 785 3.75 -23.87 -4.12
CA LEU A 785 2.99 -24.84 -4.89
C LEU A 785 2.46 -24.23 -6.19
N ILE A 786 2.59 -24.97 -7.28
CA ILE A 786 2.05 -24.60 -8.59
C ILE A 786 0.76 -25.41 -8.82
N ARG A 787 -0.32 -24.70 -9.13
CA ARG A 787 -1.60 -25.29 -9.45
C ARG A 787 -1.53 -26.12 -10.74
N SER A 788 -2.27 -27.20 -10.83
CA SER A 788 -2.43 -27.95 -12.09
C SER A 788 -2.88 -27.00 -13.21
N GLY A 789 -2.11 -26.98 -14.30
CA GLY A 789 -2.25 -26.06 -15.41
C GLY A 789 -1.54 -24.74 -15.22
N GLY A 790 -1.16 -24.36 -14.01
CA GLY A 790 -0.51 -23.10 -13.68
C GLY A 790 0.81 -22.89 -14.42
N ILE A 791 1.17 -21.64 -14.70
CA ILE A 791 2.32 -21.26 -15.51
C ILE A 791 3.17 -20.26 -14.74
N LEU A 792 4.43 -20.60 -14.50
CA LEU A 792 5.42 -19.75 -13.85
C LEU A 792 6.59 -19.48 -14.81
N PRO A 793 6.61 -18.34 -15.52
CA PRO A 793 7.73 -17.96 -16.37
C PRO A 793 8.91 -17.47 -15.55
N GLN A 794 10.10 -17.84 -15.98
CA GLN A 794 11.39 -17.49 -15.40
C GLN A 794 12.37 -17.12 -16.51
N GLN A 795 13.25 -16.16 -16.22
CA GLN A 795 14.36 -15.80 -17.10
C GLN A 795 15.66 -16.43 -16.62
N ASP A 796 16.65 -16.48 -17.49
CA ASP A 796 18.00 -16.87 -17.10
C ASP A 796 18.63 -15.81 -16.19
N TYR A 797 19.64 -16.22 -15.42
CA TYR A 797 20.45 -15.29 -14.64
C TYR A 797 21.01 -14.16 -15.52
N LYS A 798 20.96 -12.96 -14.98
CA LYS A 798 21.51 -11.73 -15.54
C LYS A 798 22.17 -10.94 -14.43
N ASP A 799 23.27 -10.27 -14.73
CA ASP A 799 23.93 -9.41 -13.74
C ASP A 799 23.00 -8.29 -13.25
N TYR A 800 22.15 -7.78 -14.15
CA TYR A 800 21.09 -6.81 -13.90
C TYR A 800 19.99 -6.95 -14.96
N ASP A 801 18.78 -6.68 -14.56
CA ASP A 801 17.61 -6.97 -15.41
C ASP A 801 17.37 -5.93 -16.53
N ALA A 802 17.83 -4.69 -16.36
CA ALA A 802 17.37 -3.54 -17.13
C ALA A 802 17.63 -3.58 -18.64
N LYS A 803 18.63 -4.34 -19.12
CA LYS A 803 19.06 -4.26 -20.54
C LYS A 803 19.20 -5.60 -21.26
N SER A 804 18.98 -6.71 -20.61
CA SER A 804 19.21 -8.01 -21.23
C SER A 804 17.93 -8.51 -21.92
N PRO A 805 17.97 -8.89 -23.20
CA PRO A 805 16.80 -9.40 -23.88
C PRO A 805 16.34 -10.72 -23.24
N MET A 806 15.05 -10.92 -23.18
CA MET A 806 14.43 -12.16 -22.70
C MET A 806 14.24 -13.13 -23.88
N ASP A 807 15.34 -13.54 -24.49
CA ASP A 807 15.40 -14.41 -25.69
C ASP A 807 15.36 -15.91 -25.35
N HIS A 808 15.45 -16.24 -24.07
CA HIS A 808 15.17 -17.56 -23.52
C HIS A 808 14.27 -17.41 -22.29
N VAL A 809 13.23 -18.24 -22.19
CA VAL A 809 12.31 -18.28 -21.05
C VAL A 809 12.10 -19.74 -20.62
N THR A 810 12.24 -19.98 -19.33
CA THR A 810 11.81 -21.24 -18.69
C THR A 810 10.38 -21.09 -18.19
N LEU A 811 9.54 -22.05 -18.52
CA LEU A 811 8.17 -22.16 -18.01
C LEU A 811 8.08 -23.37 -17.08
N THR A 812 7.89 -23.13 -15.80
CA THR A 812 7.45 -24.20 -14.90
C THR A 812 5.93 -24.31 -15.01
N VAL A 813 5.45 -25.52 -15.35
CA VAL A 813 4.05 -25.76 -15.71
C VAL A 813 3.49 -26.89 -14.86
N GLY A 814 2.40 -26.63 -14.16
CA GLY A 814 1.61 -27.69 -13.49
C GLY A 814 0.95 -28.58 -14.53
N SER A 815 1.22 -29.88 -14.51
CA SER A 815 0.65 -30.82 -15.48
C SER A 815 -0.87 -30.98 -15.31
N SER A 816 -1.55 -31.30 -16.41
CA SER A 816 -2.94 -31.78 -16.43
C SER A 816 -3.99 -30.75 -15.94
N GLY A 817 -3.91 -29.50 -16.40
CA GLY A 817 -4.89 -28.48 -16.03
C GLY A 817 -5.10 -27.45 -17.13
N HIS A 818 -5.81 -26.40 -16.77
CA HIS A 818 -6.06 -25.26 -17.66
C HIS A 818 -5.65 -23.97 -16.96
N SER A 819 -4.88 -23.14 -17.65
CA SER A 819 -4.54 -21.78 -17.22
C SER A 819 -4.19 -20.91 -18.41
N SER A 820 -4.11 -19.62 -18.17
CA SER A 820 -3.67 -18.63 -19.16
C SER A 820 -2.85 -17.57 -18.45
N PHE A 821 -1.62 -17.37 -18.88
CA PHE A 821 -0.72 -16.36 -18.35
C PHE A 821 -0.32 -15.36 -19.44
N PRO A 822 -0.54 -14.06 -19.25
CA PRO A 822 -0.09 -13.00 -20.16
C PRO A 822 1.32 -12.55 -19.78
N LEU A 823 2.33 -13.08 -20.45
CA LEU A 823 3.72 -12.60 -20.30
C LEU A 823 3.83 -11.21 -20.92
N TYR A 824 4.06 -10.21 -20.07
CA TYR A 824 4.13 -8.80 -20.44
C TYR A 824 5.56 -8.33 -20.62
N GLU A 825 5.80 -7.48 -21.61
CA GLU A 825 7.11 -6.90 -21.94
C GLU A 825 6.96 -5.47 -22.47
N ASP A 826 7.87 -4.60 -22.08
CA ASP A 826 8.03 -3.23 -22.59
C ASP A 826 9.48 -2.77 -22.46
N ALA A 827 9.75 -1.47 -22.65
CA ALA A 827 11.10 -0.91 -22.56
C ALA A 827 11.68 -0.86 -21.11
N GLY A 828 10.93 -1.28 -20.09
CA GLY A 828 11.37 -1.46 -18.69
C GLY A 828 11.20 -0.26 -17.79
N ASP A 829 11.56 0.96 -18.16
CA ASP A 829 11.51 2.12 -17.26
C ASP A 829 10.84 3.38 -17.86
N GLY A 830 10.73 3.48 -19.17
CA GLY A 830 10.14 4.66 -19.83
C GLY A 830 8.62 4.67 -19.79
N MET A 831 8.03 5.83 -20.09
CA MET A 831 6.58 6.05 -20.15
C MET A 831 5.91 5.55 -21.44
N GLN A 832 6.67 4.93 -22.34
CA GLN A 832 6.17 4.45 -23.64
C GLN A 832 5.01 3.45 -23.49
N TYR A 833 5.03 2.63 -22.45
CA TYR A 833 3.97 1.66 -22.14
C TYR A 833 2.57 2.28 -22.01
N SER A 834 2.49 3.51 -21.48
CA SER A 834 1.21 4.22 -21.31
C SER A 834 0.62 4.71 -22.66
N ARG A 835 1.47 4.77 -23.71
CA ARG A 835 1.08 5.09 -25.08
C ARG A 835 0.86 3.85 -25.94
N GLY A 836 0.83 2.66 -25.31
CA GLY A 836 0.61 1.39 -26.01
C GLY A 836 1.87 0.70 -26.54
N GLU A 837 3.07 1.25 -26.28
CA GLU A 837 4.34 0.66 -26.69
C GLU A 837 4.75 -0.47 -25.71
N HIS A 838 4.12 -1.60 -25.84
CA HIS A 838 4.38 -2.82 -25.07
C HIS A 838 3.97 -4.03 -25.88
N ALA A 839 4.37 -5.21 -25.43
CA ALA A 839 3.96 -6.47 -26.05
C ALA A 839 3.47 -7.46 -24.98
N THR A 840 2.56 -8.34 -25.38
CA THR A 840 2.06 -9.41 -24.53
C THR A 840 2.06 -10.72 -25.30
N THR A 841 2.66 -11.75 -24.70
CA THR A 841 2.63 -13.13 -25.19
C THR A 841 1.72 -13.95 -24.29
N THR A 842 0.55 -14.37 -24.78
CA THR A 842 -0.36 -15.21 -24.01
C THR A 842 0.07 -16.67 -24.08
N ILE A 843 0.35 -17.27 -22.93
CA ILE A 843 0.71 -18.69 -22.77
C ILE A 843 -0.51 -19.39 -22.16
N ARG A 844 -0.95 -20.49 -22.77
CA ARG A 844 -2.10 -21.27 -22.31
C ARG A 844 -1.79 -22.73 -22.16
N THR A 845 -2.28 -23.34 -21.11
CA THR A 845 -2.30 -24.79 -20.89
C THR A 845 -3.71 -25.33 -21.07
N ALA A 846 -3.82 -26.50 -21.66
CA ALA A 846 -5.07 -27.25 -21.81
C ALA A 846 -4.76 -28.74 -21.83
N GLY A 847 -4.81 -29.39 -20.68
CA GLY A 847 -4.44 -30.81 -20.53
C GLY A 847 -2.99 -31.05 -20.98
N ASP A 848 -2.81 -31.84 -22.01
CA ASP A 848 -1.49 -32.21 -22.54
C ASP A 848 -0.94 -31.22 -23.61
N THR A 849 -1.56 -30.06 -23.72
CA THR A 849 -1.21 -29.07 -24.76
C THR A 849 -0.82 -27.75 -24.09
N LEU A 850 0.32 -27.20 -24.47
CA LEU A 850 0.70 -25.82 -24.17
C LEU A 850 0.77 -25.01 -25.46
N THR A 851 0.15 -23.86 -25.48
CA THR A 851 0.14 -22.93 -26.60
C THR A 851 0.79 -21.62 -26.18
N VAL A 852 1.81 -21.19 -26.91
CA VAL A 852 2.33 -19.82 -26.85
C VAL A 852 1.72 -19.08 -28.05
N SER A 853 0.91 -18.09 -27.82
CA SER A 853 0.28 -17.26 -28.84
C SER A 853 1.30 -16.33 -29.50
N PRO A 854 1.07 -15.86 -30.72
CA PRO A 854 1.86 -14.78 -31.29
C PRO A 854 1.87 -13.59 -30.39
N GLN A 855 3.03 -12.97 -30.22
CA GLN A 855 3.20 -11.77 -29.41
C GLN A 855 2.38 -10.62 -30.01
N GLN A 856 1.58 -9.96 -29.19
CA GLN A 856 0.73 -8.83 -29.55
C GLN A 856 1.36 -7.52 -29.08
N GLY A 857 1.41 -6.51 -29.95
CA GLY A 857 1.99 -5.22 -29.67
C GLY A 857 3.47 -5.11 -30.04
N THR A 858 4.04 -3.95 -29.79
CA THR A 858 5.44 -3.64 -30.12
C THR A 858 6.01 -2.60 -29.17
N TYR A 859 7.32 -2.63 -28.95
CA TYR A 859 8.09 -1.67 -28.18
C TYR A 859 9.53 -1.64 -28.71
N PRO A 860 10.34 -0.62 -28.42
CA PRO A 860 11.75 -0.57 -28.79
C PRO A 860 12.50 -1.81 -28.29
N ASP A 861 13.40 -2.36 -29.13
CA ASP A 861 14.23 -3.54 -28.82
C ASP A 861 13.45 -4.82 -28.47
N ARG A 862 12.22 -4.94 -28.99
CA ARG A 862 11.38 -6.12 -28.81
C ARG A 862 12.09 -7.40 -29.27
N VAL A 863 12.04 -8.45 -28.43
CA VAL A 863 12.54 -9.78 -28.77
C VAL A 863 11.69 -10.37 -29.92
N THR A 864 12.33 -10.67 -31.05
CA THR A 864 11.67 -11.21 -32.24
C THR A 864 11.83 -12.73 -32.42
N SER A 865 12.74 -13.32 -31.64
CA SER A 865 12.98 -14.77 -31.62
C SER A 865 13.25 -15.22 -30.19
N ARG A 866 12.65 -16.33 -29.79
CA ARG A 866 12.74 -16.84 -28.40
C ARG A 866 12.80 -18.35 -28.35
N SER A 867 13.68 -18.89 -27.52
CA SER A 867 13.67 -20.30 -27.13
C SER A 867 12.93 -20.50 -25.81
N TRP A 868 12.36 -21.69 -25.64
CA TRP A 868 11.59 -22.06 -24.45
C TRP A 868 12.18 -23.33 -23.83
N THR A 869 12.34 -23.32 -22.53
CA THR A 869 12.50 -24.53 -21.70
C THR A 869 11.20 -24.73 -20.94
N LEU A 870 10.56 -25.88 -21.09
CA LEU A 870 9.34 -26.23 -20.39
C LEU A 870 9.67 -27.29 -19.35
N SER A 871 9.33 -27.03 -18.10
CA SER A 871 9.46 -27.94 -16.99
C SER A 871 8.07 -28.29 -16.50
N TYR A 872 7.52 -29.40 -16.97
CA TYR A 872 6.22 -29.88 -16.51
C TYR A 872 6.39 -30.65 -15.23
N VAL A 873 5.87 -30.10 -14.12
CA VAL A 873 5.88 -30.75 -12.80
C VAL A 873 4.65 -31.65 -12.63
N ASN A 874 4.80 -32.72 -11.88
CA ASN A 874 3.80 -33.80 -11.73
C ASN A 874 3.35 -34.41 -13.09
N ALA A 875 4.29 -34.52 -14.01
CA ALA A 875 4.01 -35.11 -15.31
C ALA A 875 4.05 -36.63 -15.27
N GLU A 876 3.26 -37.27 -16.12
CA GLU A 876 3.51 -38.66 -16.51
C GLU A 876 4.58 -38.72 -17.61
N ARG A 877 5.32 -39.82 -17.66
CA ARG A 877 6.31 -40.00 -18.72
C ARG A 877 5.60 -40.11 -20.09
N PRO A 878 5.85 -39.15 -21.03
CA PRO A 878 5.16 -39.20 -22.32
C PRO A 878 5.75 -40.25 -23.24
N ARG A 879 4.95 -40.74 -24.20
CA ARG A 879 5.43 -41.55 -25.32
C ARG A 879 6.11 -40.71 -26.41
N SER A 880 5.64 -39.49 -26.58
CA SER A 880 6.24 -38.54 -27.53
C SER A 880 5.93 -37.09 -27.15
N VAL A 881 6.81 -36.19 -27.58
CA VAL A 881 6.60 -34.74 -27.46
C VAL A 881 6.84 -34.13 -28.83
N THR A 882 5.97 -33.20 -29.21
CA THR A 882 6.08 -32.47 -30.46
C THR A 882 6.03 -30.97 -30.24
N VAL A 883 6.80 -30.21 -31.00
CA VAL A 883 6.72 -28.75 -31.14
C VAL A 883 6.31 -28.41 -32.54
N ASN A 884 5.21 -27.73 -32.74
CA ASN A 884 4.60 -27.41 -34.03
C ASN A 884 4.46 -28.65 -34.94
N GLY A 885 4.08 -29.79 -34.35
CA GLY A 885 3.90 -31.07 -35.05
C GLY A 885 5.18 -31.85 -35.29
N LYS A 886 6.36 -31.30 -35.06
CA LYS A 886 7.65 -31.97 -35.25
C LYS A 886 8.10 -32.62 -33.92
N PRO A 887 8.55 -33.89 -33.92
CA PRO A 887 9.10 -34.56 -32.75
C PRO A 887 10.33 -33.79 -32.20
N VAL A 888 10.46 -33.67 -30.89
CA VAL A 888 11.59 -33.03 -30.22
C VAL A 888 12.18 -33.94 -29.15
N LYS A 889 13.43 -33.70 -28.78
CA LYS A 889 14.08 -34.37 -27.65
C LYS A 889 13.48 -33.84 -26.33
N TRP A 890 13.34 -34.72 -25.38
CA TRP A 890 12.87 -34.43 -24.03
C TRP A 890 13.60 -35.31 -23.02
N THR A 891 13.60 -34.88 -21.76
CA THR A 891 14.09 -35.66 -20.61
C THR A 891 12.97 -35.82 -19.59
N TYR A 892 13.03 -36.88 -18.82
CA TYR A 892 12.07 -37.16 -17.77
C TYR A 892 12.77 -37.63 -16.49
N ASP A 893 12.60 -36.87 -15.43
CA ASP A 893 13.00 -37.24 -14.07
C ASP A 893 11.85 -38.03 -13.43
N SER A 894 12.10 -39.32 -13.20
CA SER A 894 11.08 -40.20 -12.60
C SER A 894 10.89 -39.97 -11.10
N ALA A 895 11.94 -39.49 -10.39
CA ALA A 895 11.86 -39.20 -8.96
C ALA A 895 11.01 -37.95 -8.68
N LYS A 896 11.24 -36.88 -9.46
CA LYS A 896 10.47 -35.64 -9.37
C LYS A 896 9.25 -35.61 -10.26
N ARG A 897 9.03 -36.64 -11.08
CA ARG A 897 7.96 -36.67 -12.09
C ARG A 897 7.94 -35.41 -12.96
N THR A 898 9.13 -34.98 -13.39
CA THR A 898 9.31 -33.75 -14.15
C THR A 898 9.72 -34.05 -15.60
N LEU A 899 8.92 -33.56 -16.54
CA LEU A 899 9.23 -33.62 -17.96
C LEU A 899 9.86 -32.29 -18.40
N THR A 900 11.05 -32.34 -18.98
CA THR A 900 11.72 -31.18 -19.54
C THR A 900 11.75 -31.23 -21.07
N VAL A 901 11.32 -30.15 -21.71
CA VAL A 901 11.30 -29.97 -23.16
C VAL A 901 12.00 -28.66 -23.52
N LYS A 902 12.99 -28.71 -24.42
CA LYS A 902 13.66 -27.51 -24.93
C LYS A 902 13.34 -27.28 -26.40
N THR A 903 12.99 -26.04 -26.76
CA THR A 903 12.79 -25.66 -28.16
C THR A 903 14.05 -25.04 -28.74
N ALA A 904 14.14 -25.04 -30.08
CA ALA A 904 15.04 -24.13 -30.79
C ALA A 904 14.53 -22.68 -30.63
N GLN A 905 15.29 -21.72 -31.14
CA GLN A 905 14.81 -20.36 -31.36
C GLN A 905 13.62 -20.35 -32.31
N LEU A 906 12.52 -19.76 -31.89
CA LEU A 906 11.25 -19.68 -32.64
C LEU A 906 10.83 -18.21 -32.80
N PRO A 907 10.27 -17.79 -33.92
CA PRO A 907 9.76 -16.45 -34.12
C PRO A 907 8.66 -16.13 -33.10
N THR A 908 8.71 -14.94 -32.47
CA THR A 908 7.72 -14.51 -31.46
C THR A 908 6.39 -14.07 -32.06
N ASP A 909 6.34 -13.78 -33.35
CA ASP A 909 5.14 -13.43 -34.12
C ASP A 909 4.35 -14.66 -34.61
N GLN A 910 4.81 -15.86 -34.29
CA GLN A 910 4.17 -17.11 -34.68
C GLN A 910 3.71 -17.89 -33.46
N ARG A 911 2.62 -18.64 -33.65
CA ARG A 911 2.13 -19.55 -32.61
C ARG A 911 3.08 -20.72 -32.43
N THR A 912 3.44 -21.01 -31.18
CA THR A 912 4.14 -22.23 -30.80
C THR A 912 3.17 -23.19 -30.10
N LEU A 913 3.12 -24.43 -30.58
CA LEU A 913 2.25 -25.47 -30.03
C LEU A 913 3.08 -26.65 -29.57
N ILE A 914 3.07 -26.92 -28.29
CA ILE A 914 3.73 -28.04 -27.63
C ILE A 914 2.68 -29.07 -27.24
N LYS A 915 2.82 -30.31 -27.69
CA LYS A 915 1.93 -31.41 -27.31
C LYS A 915 2.73 -32.56 -26.72
N THR A 916 2.27 -33.05 -25.57
CA THR A 916 2.74 -34.29 -24.96
C THR A 916 1.70 -35.39 -25.23
N ARG A 917 2.14 -36.56 -25.62
CA ARG A 917 1.28 -37.74 -25.78
C ARG A 917 1.66 -38.76 -24.73
N ARG A 918 0.68 -39.18 -23.93
CA ARG A 918 0.83 -40.26 -22.98
C ARG A 918 0.86 -41.62 -23.60
#